data_527ea3d8f3f73d9fab15a024aaf1ae36
#
_entry.id   527ea3d8f3f73d9fab15a024aaf1ae36
#
_cell.length_a   1.000
_cell.length_b   1.000
_cell.length_c   1.000
_cell.angle_alpha   90.00
_cell.angle_beta   90.00
_cell.angle_gamma   90.00
#
_symmetry.space_group_name_H-M   'P 1'
#
loop_
_entity.id
_entity.type
_entity.pdbx_description
1 polymer ?
#
loop_
_entity_poly.entity_id
_entity_poly.type
_entity_poly.pdbx_seq_one_letter_code
_entity_poly.pdbx_strand_id
1 'polypeptide(L)'
;QFAEDVVPWDERRFGLGQGLRPQLINFVKGNRVRVSGVTLLHSPFWVIHPLLCKNVTVDGVKIWNEGPNGDGCDPEACENVLIQNTHFHTGDDCIAIKSGRNNDGRMWNKPSRNIIIRNCVMEDGHGGIVIGSEISGGCKNVYAEDCTMDSPHLDRVLRIKTNNCRGGRIENINMRRVKVGQCKEAVVKINLDYEPEEPCYRGFEPEVRDVNVEDVTCRKSAYGVLIVGRDSVENVSDIRLKDCVFNGIGRENVRITGKTRNVKFDNVMMNGSLVLASEDRPYKSMAQWMTYSEMKRTPKSYLLDFASKPRWNYAVGIELEGLLDTYRVHGDDSILNYLHTYRQKMIDERGDVVGYDYNAFNLDNVRPAKFILRMQQYGARKGEKIALKIFMKQLLNQPRTREGVFWHKAIYANQVWLDGIFMGLPFYCDYAVKNCSPRKARRILDDAVNQMMQTDRRTYDEKTGLWKHAWDETHRQFWANPLTGQSRHTWARALGWYVMAMTECLDVMPDDYPRKAEVVALLQKVMKAVVQYQDKKSGVWYDVLDVESPKNYLESTASCMFAYVLLKGSRMGWLDTDFNEAGKRAYEGILKRFIRVNKDRTISLTDCCSVSGLGPGKGPFVPAGKENYKRDGSFDYYMSEPIRDNDAKGIGPFIWASLEMERLNAQ
;
A
#
# COMPACT_ATOMS: atom_id res chain seq x y z
N GLN A 1 26.20 41.38 -23.43
CA GLN A 1 24.94 41.81 -24.05
C GLN A 1 23.75 41.44 -23.17
N PHE A 2 23.51 40.15 -22.88
CA PHE A 2 22.33 39.75 -22.05
C PHE A 2 22.33 40.34 -20.64
N ALA A 3 23.49 40.57 -20.06
CA ALA A 3 23.60 41.20 -18.75
C ALA A 3 23.27 42.70 -18.82
N GLU A 4 23.65 43.35 -19.90
CA GLU A 4 23.35 44.77 -20.16
C GLU A 4 21.84 44.97 -20.45
N ASP A 5 21.22 44.00 -21.17
CA ASP A 5 19.80 44.03 -21.51
C ASP A 5 18.90 43.53 -20.37
N VAL A 6 19.50 43.15 -19.22
CA VAL A 6 18.76 42.64 -18.04
C VAL A 6 17.83 41.48 -18.39
N VAL A 7 18.19 40.64 -19.35
CA VAL A 7 17.39 39.44 -19.73
C VAL A 7 17.63 38.35 -18.72
N PRO A 8 16.57 37.81 -18.07
CA PRO A 8 16.68 36.66 -17.19
C PRO A 8 17.41 35.50 -17.88
N TRP A 9 18.21 34.75 -17.13
CA TRP A 9 19.08 33.72 -17.71
C TRP A 9 18.30 32.60 -18.42
N ASP A 10 17.10 32.25 -17.94
CA ASP A 10 16.21 31.25 -18.51
C ASP A 10 15.49 31.71 -19.79
N GLU A 11 15.43 33.01 -20.02
CA GLU A 11 14.90 33.65 -21.22
C GLU A 11 15.95 33.88 -22.31
N ARG A 12 17.24 33.75 -21.98
CA ARG A 12 18.35 33.99 -22.94
C ARG A 12 18.37 32.93 -24.04
N ARG A 13 18.34 33.43 -25.29
CA ARG A 13 18.41 32.59 -26.50
C ARG A 13 19.49 33.08 -27.38
N PHE A 14 20.32 32.15 -27.91
CA PHE A 14 21.35 32.45 -28.86
C PHE A 14 20.89 32.09 -30.27
N GLY A 15 20.89 33.03 -31.18
CA GLY A 15 20.67 32.78 -32.60
C GLY A 15 21.91 32.19 -33.31
N LEU A 16 21.73 31.74 -34.54
CA LEU A 16 22.84 31.27 -35.37
C LEU A 16 23.88 32.37 -35.53
N GLY A 17 25.15 32.05 -35.23
CA GLY A 17 26.26 33.01 -35.30
C GLY A 17 26.47 33.88 -34.08
N GLN A 18 25.60 33.81 -33.06
CA GLN A 18 25.85 34.43 -31.76
C GLN A 18 26.73 33.53 -30.89
N GLY A 19 27.54 34.13 -30.00
CA GLY A 19 28.58 33.46 -29.24
C GLY A 19 28.12 32.21 -28.50
N LEU A 20 28.88 31.14 -28.63
CA LEU A 20 28.70 29.91 -27.86
C LEU A 20 29.28 30.09 -26.46
N ARG A 21 28.67 29.48 -25.45
CA ARG A 21 29.20 29.44 -24.09
C ARG A 21 30.37 28.45 -24.02
N PRO A 22 31.59 28.86 -23.63
CA PRO A 22 32.72 27.94 -23.52
C PRO A 22 32.62 27.08 -22.24
N GLN A 23 33.19 25.89 -22.28
CA GLN A 23 33.55 25.14 -21.09
C GLN A 23 34.68 25.89 -20.34
N LEU A 24 34.68 25.79 -18.98
CA LEU A 24 35.73 26.47 -18.21
C LEU A 24 37.10 25.81 -18.42
N ILE A 25 37.14 24.49 -18.39
CA ILE A 25 38.36 23.70 -18.63
C ILE A 25 37.99 22.62 -19.66
N ASN A 26 38.64 22.69 -20.83
CA ASN A 26 38.46 21.72 -21.89
C ASN A 26 39.83 21.12 -22.32
N PHE A 27 39.92 19.80 -22.28
CA PHE A 27 41.06 19.04 -22.77
C PHE A 27 40.62 18.14 -23.93
N VAL A 28 41.30 18.27 -25.09
CA VAL A 28 41.00 17.45 -26.26
C VAL A 28 42.15 16.51 -26.57
N LYS A 29 41.89 15.20 -26.64
CA LYS A 29 42.88 14.14 -26.95
C LYS A 29 44.10 14.14 -26.01
N GLY A 30 43.93 14.63 -24.77
CA GLY A 30 44.99 14.64 -23.76
C GLY A 30 45.25 13.24 -23.18
N ASN A 31 46.48 13.03 -22.74
CA ASN A 31 46.90 11.82 -22.05
C ASN A 31 47.63 12.19 -20.75
N ARG A 32 47.22 11.55 -19.62
CA ARG A 32 47.72 11.88 -18.28
C ARG A 32 47.31 13.29 -17.85
N VAL A 33 46.03 13.59 -17.97
CA VAL A 33 45.44 14.87 -17.57
C VAL A 33 45.14 14.84 -16.07
N ARG A 34 45.50 15.88 -15.33
CA ARG A 34 45.16 16.00 -13.90
C ARG A 34 44.64 17.42 -13.59
N VAL A 35 43.46 17.47 -12.93
CA VAL A 35 42.94 18.68 -12.33
C VAL A 35 42.81 18.40 -10.82
N SER A 36 43.49 19.15 -9.98
CA SER A 36 43.49 18.85 -8.54
C SER A 36 43.66 20.08 -7.65
N GLY A 37 43.00 20.04 -6.47
CA GLY A 37 43.18 21.00 -5.39
C GLY A 37 42.71 22.43 -5.71
N VAL A 38 41.84 22.62 -6.69
CA VAL A 38 41.34 23.93 -7.14
C VAL A 38 39.86 24.09 -6.83
N THR A 39 39.41 25.34 -6.71
CA THR A 39 38.02 25.72 -6.66
C THR A 39 37.62 26.37 -7.98
N LEU A 40 36.57 25.86 -8.62
CA LEU A 40 36.05 26.30 -9.92
C LEU A 40 34.67 26.89 -9.75
N LEU A 41 34.47 28.10 -10.19
CA LEU A 41 33.28 28.91 -9.96
C LEU A 41 32.75 29.51 -11.27
N HIS A 42 31.43 29.63 -11.36
CA HIS A 42 30.73 30.46 -12.34
C HIS A 42 31.10 30.20 -13.80
N SER A 43 31.21 28.93 -14.19
CA SER A 43 31.39 28.57 -15.60
C SER A 43 30.14 28.93 -16.41
N PRO A 44 30.28 29.49 -17.61
CA PRO A 44 29.11 29.75 -18.44
C PRO A 44 28.50 28.50 -19.07
N PHE A 45 29.19 27.36 -18.99
CA PHE A 45 28.76 26.04 -19.50
C PHE A 45 29.40 24.94 -18.64
N TRP A 46 29.60 23.73 -19.15
CA TRP A 46 30.27 22.63 -18.45
C TRP A 46 31.61 23.06 -17.83
N VAL A 47 31.87 22.62 -16.61
CA VAL A 47 33.05 23.13 -15.88
C VAL A 47 34.33 22.40 -16.32
N ILE A 48 34.38 21.07 -16.21
CA ILE A 48 35.53 20.24 -16.62
C ILE A 48 35.08 19.29 -17.72
N HIS A 49 35.58 19.50 -18.94
CA HIS A 49 35.21 18.69 -20.10
C HIS A 49 36.45 18.07 -20.78
N PRO A 50 36.88 16.88 -20.34
CA PRO A 50 37.86 16.10 -21.08
C PRO A 50 37.19 15.35 -22.24
N LEU A 51 37.64 15.63 -23.48
CA LEU A 51 37.13 15.04 -24.72
C LEU A 51 38.17 14.13 -25.35
N LEU A 52 37.85 12.86 -25.62
CA LEU A 52 38.76 11.89 -26.25
C LEU A 52 40.07 11.69 -25.46
N CYS A 53 40.06 11.94 -24.16
CA CYS A 53 41.23 11.88 -23.30
C CYS A 53 41.46 10.49 -22.71
N LYS A 54 42.71 10.23 -22.29
CA LYS A 54 43.07 9.00 -21.56
C LYS A 54 43.79 9.34 -20.25
N ASN A 55 43.62 8.49 -19.25
CA ASN A 55 44.26 8.62 -17.94
C ASN A 55 44.01 10.01 -17.33
N VAL A 56 42.71 10.30 -17.11
CA VAL A 56 42.22 11.56 -16.55
C VAL A 56 42.04 11.42 -15.05
N THR A 57 42.55 12.39 -14.28
CA THR A 57 42.33 12.45 -12.82
C THR A 57 41.75 13.79 -12.42
N VAL A 58 40.61 13.79 -11.73
CA VAL A 58 40.05 14.96 -11.05
C VAL A 58 40.06 14.64 -9.55
N ASP A 59 40.79 15.40 -8.75
CA ASP A 59 41.10 15.04 -7.36
C ASP A 59 41.09 16.25 -6.42
N GLY A 60 40.24 16.22 -5.41
CA GLY A 60 40.16 17.29 -4.41
C GLY A 60 39.69 18.63 -4.97
N VAL A 61 38.85 18.63 -5.98
CA VAL A 61 38.33 19.85 -6.63
C VAL A 61 37.02 20.26 -5.94
N LYS A 62 36.78 21.57 -5.84
CA LYS A 62 35.50 22.13 -5.44
C LYS A 62 34.88 22.85 -6.64
N ILE A 63 33.66 22.48 -6.98
CA ILE A 63 32.88 23.05 -8.09
C ILE A 63 31.63 23.70 -7.55
N TRP A 64 31.45 24.99 -7.85
CA TRP A 64 30.25 25.75 -7.53
C TRP A 64 29.75 26.46 -8.79
N ASN A 65 28.74 25.88 -9.45
CA ASN A 65 28.29 26.34 -10.77
C ASN A 65 26.76 26.12 -10.97
N GLU A 66 25.98 27.10 -10.60
CA GLU A 66 24.50 27.05 -10.61
C GLU A 66 23.89 27.40 -11.98
N GLY A 67 24.70 27.77 -12.98
CA GLY A 67 24.20 28.17 -14.30
C GLY A 67 23.56 27.04 -15.12
N PRO A 68 22.75 27.37 -16.13
CA PRO A 68 22.16 26.38 -17.02
C PRO A 68 23.21 25.63 -17.81
N ASN A 69 23.10 24.33 -17.98
CA ASN A 69 24.14 23.42 -18.46
C ASN A 69 25.45 23.59 -17.67
N GLY A 70 25.32 23.81 -16.38
CA GLY A 70 26.42 24.00 -15.45
C GLY A 70 26.97 22.69 -14.91
N ASP A 71 27.07 21.66 -15.75
CA ASP A 71 27.57 20.34 -15.39
C ASP A 71 28.99 20.44 -14.79
N GLY A 72 29.25 19.66 -13.74
CA GLY A 72 30.52 19.76 -13.03
C GLY A 72 31.69 19.09 -13.74
N CYS A 73 31.52 17.85 -14.21
CA CYS A 73 32.56 17.13 -14.93
C CYS A 73 31.95 16.20 -15.99
N ASP A 74 32.31 16.41 -17.25
CA ASP A 74 31.77 15.72 -18.42
C ASP A 74 32.84 14.96 -19.20
N PRO A 75 33.29 13.78 -18.71
CA PRO A 75 34.21 12.95 -19.46
C PRO A 75 33.51 12.39 -20.71
N GLU A 76 33.94 12.87 -21.90
CA GLU A 76 33.35 12.49 -23.18
C GLU A 76 34.29 11.63 -24.02
N ALA A 77 33.87 10.43 -24.36
CA ALA A 77 34.68 9.43 -25.09
C ALA A 77 36.07 9.21 -24.46
N CYS A 78 36.12 9.20 -23.12
CA CYS A 78 37.35 9.11 -22.33
C CYS A 78 37.62 7.69 -21.84
N GLU A 79 38.89 7.38 -21.59
CA GLU A 79 39.34 6.08 -21.09
C GLU A 79 40.24 6.26 -19.85
N ASN A 80 40.00 5.43 -18.81
CA ASN A 80 40.69 5.46 -17.53
C ASN A 80 40.54 6.81 -16.84
N VAL A 81 39.35 7.07 -16.32
CA VAL A 81 39.02 8.33 -15.62
C VAL A 81 38.87 8.07 -14.13
N LEU A 82 39.53 8.85 -13.31
CA LEU A 82 39.37 8.86 -11.87
C LEU A 82 38.85 10.22 -11.40
N ILE A 83 37.67 10.25 -10.78
CA ILE A 83 37.10 11.44 -10.13
C ILE A 83 36.98 11.12 -8.66
N GLN A 84 37.73 11.84 -7.82
CA GLN A 84 37.74 11.52 -6.39
C GLN A 84 37.86 12.76 -5.49
N ASN A 85 37.41 12.62 -4.24
CA ASN A 85 37.52 13.63 -3.18
C ASN A 85 37.01 15.02 -3.63
N THR A 86 36.03 15.05 -4.52
CA THR A 86 35.58 16.27 -5.21
C THR A 86 34.16 16.62 -4.72
N HIS A 87 33.95 17.92 -4.52
CA HIS A 87 32.68 18.47 -4.10
C HIS A 87 32.01 19.18 -5.30
N PHE A 88 30.80 18.74 -5.62
CA PHE A 88 29.99 19.29 -6.70
C PHE A 88 28.75 20.00 -6.12
N HIS A 89 28.57 21.25 -6.50
CA HIS A 89 27.35 22.03 -6.33
C HIS A 89 27.00 22.65 -7.66
N THR A 90 25.99 22.09 -8.36
CA THR A 90 25.79 22.37 -9.79
C THR A 90 24.35 22.71 -10.10
N GLY A 91 24.13 23.47 -11.17
CA GLY A 91 22.79 23.78 -11.70
C GLY A 91 22.28 22.73 -12.71
N ASP A 92 23.19 21.88 -13.22
CA ASP A 92 22.87 20.73 -14.07
C ASP A 92 23.52 19.46 -13.48
N ASP A 93 23.91 18.47 -14.26
CA ASP A 93 24.46 17.21 -13.76
C ASP A 93 25.83 17.43 -13.02
N CYS A 94 26.03 16.79 -11.86
CA CYS A 94 27.30 16.87 -11.15
C CYS A 94 28.43 16.20 -11.96
N ILE A 95 28.19 14.97 -12.41
CA ILE A 95 29.05 14.22 -13.30
C ILE A 95 28.20 13.68 -14.44
N ALA A 96 28.51 14.08 -15.70
CA ALA A 96 27.78 13.57 -16.86
C ALA A 96 28.74 12.88 -17.85
N ILE A 97 28.74 11.56 -17.83
CA ILE A 97 29.55 10.72 -18.71
C ILE A 97 28.91 10.71 -20.09
N LYS A 98 29.68 11.12 -21.10
CA LYS A 98 29.26 11.30 -22.49
C LYS A 98 30.17 10.52 -23.45
N SER A 99 29.73 10.30 -24.70
CA SER A 99 30.54 9.69 -25.78
C SER A 99 30.07 10.13 -27.17
N GLY A 100 29.68 11.38 -27.25
CA GLY A 100 29.26 12.04 -28.49
C GLY A 100 27.77 11.94 -28.80
N ARG A 101 27.31 12.98 -29.49
CA ARG A 101 25.90 13.14 -29.84
C ARG A 101 25.61 12.63 -31.25
N ASN A 102 24.62 11.74 -31.39
CA ASN A 102 24.07 11.31 -32.67
C ASN A 102 25.14 10.83 -33.65
N ASN A 103 25.14 11.37 -34.86
CA ASN A 103 26.08 10.97 -35.92
C ASN A 103 27.57 11.24 -35.60
N ASP A 104 27.86 12.33 -34.93
CA ASP A 104 29.23 12.65 -34.50
C ASP A 104 29.79 11.58 -33.56
N GLY A 105 29.00 11.22 -32.51
CA GLY A 105 29.39 10.16 -31.59
C GLY A 105 29.53 8.78 -32.27
N ARG A 106 28.69 8.48 -33.25
CA ARG A 106 28.81 7.22 -34.03
C ARG A 106 30.03 7.23 -34.97
N MET A 107 30.38 8.37 -35.57
CA MET A 107 31.58 8.49 -36.42
C MET A 107 32.85 8.22 -35.63
N TRP A 108 32.96 8.78 -34.42
CA TRP A 108 34.10 8.52 -33.55
C TRP A 108 34.08 7.08 -33.00
N ASN A 109 32.90 6.55 -32.72
CA ASN A 109 32.66 5.19 -32.21
C ASN A 109 33.58 4.83 -31.03
N LYS A 110 33.75 5.76 -30.10
CA LYS A 110 34.60 5.59 -28.91
C LYS A 110 33.76 5.68 -27.66
N PRO A 111 33.60 4.58 -26.91
CA PRO A 111 32.89 4.61 -25.64
C PRO A 111 33.72 5.34 -24.57
N SER A 112 33.03 5.98 -23.62
CA SER A 112 33.62 6.29 -22.33
C SER A 112 33.74 5.02 -21.51
N ARG A 113 34.95 4.73 -20.98
CA ARG A 113 35.17 3.45 -20.28
C ARG A 113 36.20 3.52 -19.15
N ASN A 114 36.06 2.57 -18.20
CA ASN A 114 36.94 2.45 -17.05
C ASN A 114 36.94 3.75 -16.21
N ILE A 115 35.79 4.10 -15.68
CA ILE A 115 35.58 5.34 -14.94
C ILE A 115 35.35 4.99 -13.47
N ILE A 116 36.12 5.58 -12.58
CA ILE A 116 35.96 5.44 -11.13
C ILE A 116 35.61 6.80 -10.55
N ILE A 117 34.50 6.84 -9.79
CA ILE A 117 34.01 7.99 -9.05
C ILE A 117 33.98 7.59 -7.58
N ARG A 118 34.76 8.27 -6.72
CA ARG A 118 34.79 7.89 -5.32
C ARG A 118 35.00 9.04 -4.35
N ASN A 119 34.47 8.89 -3.12
CA ASN A 119 34.63 9.90 -2.06
C ASN A 119 34.19 11.29 -2.50
N CYS A 120 33.14 11.38 -3.33
CA CYS A 120 32.61 12.65 -3.81
C CYS A 120 31.38 13.08 -3.03
N VAL A 121 31.21 14.38 -2.89
CA VAL A 121 30.00 15.01 -2.35
C VAL A 121 29.29 15.69 -3.52
N MET A 122 28.01 15.42 -3.69
CA MET A 122 27.18 15.92 -4.78
C MET A 122 25.94 16.61 -4.21
N GLU A 123 25.82 17.88 -4.47
CA GLU A 123 24.73 18.74 -4.03
C GLU A 123 24.13 19.45 -5.23
N ASP A 124 22.79 19.57 -5.22
CA ASP A 124 21.99 20.21 -6.27
C ASP A 124 22.16 19.58 -7.67
N GLY A 125 21.44 20.12 -8.64
CA GLY A 125 21.53 19.73 -10.04
C GLY A 125 20.60 18.61 -10.48
N HIS A 126 20.69 18.28 -11.77
CA HIS A 126 19.78 17.33 -12.40
C HIS A 126 20.15 15.86 -12.15
N GLY A 127 21.36 15.59 -11.70
CA GLY A 127 21.80 14.25 -11.33
C GLY A 127 23.18 14.22 -10.73
N GLY A 128 23.42 13.31 -9.78
CA GLY A 128 24.73 13.13 -9.16
C GLY A 128 25.68 12.38 -10.09
N ILE A 129 25.33 11.14 -10.43
CA ILE A 129 26.08 10.29 -11.35
C ILE A 129 25.21 10.07 -12.59
N VAL A 130 25.59 10.68 -13.70
CA VAL A 130 24.78 10.67 -14.91
C VAL A 130 25.55 10.04 -16.09
N ILE A 131 24.84 9.25 -16.89
CA ILE A 131 25.32 8.68 -18.14
C ILE A 131 24.40 9.16 -19.25
N GLY A 132 24.92 9.93 -20.17
CA GLY A 132 24.17 10.54 -21.28
C GLY A 132 23.81 12.02 -21.03
N SER A 133 22.95 12.62 -21.91
CA SER A 133 22.23 11.94 -23.01
C SER A 133 23.14 11.64 -24.23
N GLU A 134 24.22 12.39 -24.46
CA GLU A 134 25.14 12.27 -25.57
C GLU A 134 26.02 11.02 -25.40
N ILE A 135 25.46 9.84 -25.73
CA ILE A 135 26.10 8.55 -25.45
C ILE A 135 26.17 7.62 -26.67
N SER A 136 26.21 8.19 -27.86
CA SER A 136 26.19 7.45 -29.12
C SER A 136 27.37 6.51 -29.32
N GLY A 137 28.53 6.82 -28.72
CA GLY A 137 29.73 5.95 -28.73
C GLY A 137 29.67 4.84 -27.67
N GLY A 138 28.68 4.87 -26.78
CA GLY A 138 28.51 3.90 -25.69
C GLY A 138 29.27 4.27 -24.39
N CYS A 139 29.00 3.48 -23.34
CA CYS A 139 29.64 3.62 -22.02
C CYS A 139 29.81 2.27 -21.36
N LYS A 140 30.97 2.02 -20.72
CA LYS A 140 31.19 0.78 -19.98
C LYS A 140 32.17 0.87 -18.83
N ASN A 141 32.01 -0.02 -17.86
CA ASN A 141 32.89 -0.14 -16.70
C ASN A 141 32.91 1.17 -15.89
N VAL A 142 31.78 1.58 -15.35
CA VAL A 142 31.65 2.71 -14.44
C VAL A 142 31.48 2.21 -13.02
N TYR A 143 32.28 2.72 -12.10
CA TYR A 143 32.25 2.36 -10.68
C TYR A 143 32.15 3.63 -9.84
N ALA A 144 31.00 3.85 -9.23
CA ALA A 144 30.76 4.95 -8.30
C ALA A 144 30.66 4.39 -6.88
N GLU A 145 31.50 4.88 -5.97
CA GLU A 145 31.56 4.32 -4.62
C GLU A 145 31.89 5.37 -3.56
N ASP A 146 31.42 5.11 -2.33
CA ASP A 146 31.72 5.93 -1.16
C ASP A 146 31.35 7.42 -1.32
N CYS A 147 30.26 7.71 -2.05
CA CYS A 147 29.78 9.05 -2.29
C CYS A 147 28.65 9.45 -1.35
N THR A 148 28.49 10.76 -1.16
CA THR A 148 27.41 11.34 -0.34
C THR A 148 26.61 12.34 -1.16
N MET A 149 25.28 12.28 -1.06
CA MET A 149 24.35 13.16 -1.75
C MET A 149 23.23 13.58 -0.80
N ASP A 150 23.01 14.87 -0.62
CA ASP A 150 21.93 15.34 0.26
C ASP A 150 21.47 16.75 -0.14
N SER A 151 20.56 16.84 -1.10
CA SER A 151 19.95 18.13 -1.45
C SER A 151 18.51 17.94 -1.94
N PRO A 152 17.57 18.81 -1.53
CA PRO A 152 16.23 18.86 -2.09
C PRO A 152 16.20 19.33 -3.57
N HIS A 153 17.31 19.89 -4.06
CA HIS A 153 17.48 20.38 -5.43
C HIS A 153 18.30 19.43 -6.30
N LEU A 154 18.81 18.33 -5.75
CA LEU A 154 19.37 17.24 -6.54
C LEU A 154 18.21 16.36 -7.06
N ASP A 155 18.01 16.34 -8.37
CA ASP A 155 16.87 15.60 -8.92
C ASP A 155 17.05 14.08 -8.78
N ARG A 156 18.22 13.50 -9.16
CA ARG A 156 18.45 12.06 -9.23
C ARG A 156 19.84 11.68 -8.73
N VAL A 157 19.97 10.49 -8.21
CA VAL A 157 21.27 10.00 -7.71
C VAL A 157 22.06 9.30 -8.82
N LEU A 158 21.57 8.17 -9.33
CA LEU A 158 22.05 7.51 -10.54
C LEU A 158 21.06 7.75 -11.67
N ARG A 159 21.52 8.38 -12.76
CA ARG A 159 20.68 8.71 -13.90
C ARG A 159 21.30 8.18 -15.20
N ILE A 160 20.57 7.35 -15.92
CA ILE A 160 20.90 6.95 -17.30
C ILE A 160 19.83 7.55 -18.21
N LYS A 161 20.24 8.40 -19.17
CA LYS A 161 19.32 9.08 -20.07
C LYS A 161 19.83 8.99 -21.51
N THR A 162 18.99 8.51 -22.43
CA THR A 162 19.30 8.46 -23.86
C THR A 162 18.01 8.28 -24.66
N ASN A 163 18.10 8.18 -25.97
CA ASN A 163 16.99 7.95 -26.87
C ASN A 163 17.45 7.24 -28.16
N ASN A 164 16.51 6.97 -29.05
CA ASN A 164 16.79 6.29 -30.32
C ASN A 164 17.36 7.20 -31.43
N CYS A 165 17.63 8.49 -31.15
CA CYS A 165 18.50 9.32 -31.96
C CYS A 165 19.98 9.04 -31.67
N ARG A 166 20.25 8.77 -30.39
CA ARG A 166 21.59 8.53 -29.84
C ARG A 166 22.10 7.14 -30.16
N GLY A 167 21.27 6.13 -29.80
CA GLY A 167 21.73 4.75 -29.72
C GLY A 167 22.73 4.55 -28.59
N GLY A 168 23.74 3.72 -28.83
CA GLY A 168 24.81 3.42 -27.89
C GLY A 168 24.47 2.30 -26.92
N ARG A 169 25.53 1.60 -26.47
CA ARG A 169 25.43 0.55 -25.45
C ARG A 169 26.01 1.03 -24.14
N ILE A 170 25.25 0.91 -23.08
CA ILE A 170 25.62 1.26 -21.71
C ILE A 170 25.64 -0.04 -20.91
N GLU A 171 26.82 -0.44 -20.42
CA GLU A 171 26.99 -1.73 -19.75
C GLU A 171 27.99 -1.69 -18.59
N ASN A 172 27.80 -2.57 -17.61
CA ASN A 172 28.62 -2.70 -16.42
C ASN A 172 28.75 -1.39 -15.64
N ILE A 173 27.61 -0.91 -15.13
CA ILE A 173 27.49 0.32 -14.32
C ILE A 173 27.29 -0.10 -12.88
N ASN A 174 28.17 0.33 -11.99
CA ASN A 174 28.18 -0.10 -10.60
C ASN A 174 28.16 1.12 -9.67
N MET A 175 27.20 1.16 -8.75
CA MET A 175 27.11 2.16 -7.67
C MET A 175 27.03 1.44 -6.33
N ARG A 176 27.94 1.74 -5.41
CA ARG A 176 27.97 1.06 -4.10
C ARG A 176 28.39 1.97 -2.95
N ARG A 177 27.89 1.66 -1.76
CA ARG A 177 28.20 2.41 -0.53
C ARG A 177 27.94 3.92 -0.66
N VAL A 178 26.78 4.28 -1.24
CA VAL A 178 26.38 5.67 -1.44
C VAL A 178 25.33 6.04 -0.40
N LYS A 179 25.55 7.16 0.29
CA LYS A 179 24.65 7.70 1.30
C LYS A 179 23.86 8.87 0.74
N VAL A 180 22.54 8.70 0.64
CA VAL A 180 21.64 9.75 0.15
C VAL A 180 20.77 10.25 1.30
N GLY A 181 20.90 11.53 1.64
CA GLY A 181 19.98 12.19 2.56
C GLY A 181 18.64 12.40 1.88
N GLN A 182 18.63 13.12 0.78
CA GLN A 182 17.45 13.33 -0.06
C GLN A 182 17.81 13.60 -1.51
N CYS A 183 16.84 13.29 -2.39
CA CYS A 183 16.80 13.75 -3.77
C CYS A 183 15.34 13.99 -4.18
N LYS A 184 15.14 14.82 -5.20
CA LYS A 184 13.79 15.28 -5.57
C LYS A 184 12.96 14.22 -6.29
N GLU A 185 13.58 13.49 -7.24
CA GLU A 185 12.84 12.55 -8.10
C GLU A 185 13.14 11.09 -7.78
N ALA A 186 14.33 10.57 -8.08
CA ALA A 186 14.59 9.15 -7.98
C ALA A 186 16.03 8.82 -7.54
N VAL A 187 16.17 7.73 -6.76
CA VAL A 187 17.51 7.20 -6.43
C VAL A 187 18.13 6.54 -7.66
N VAL A 188 17.38 5.74 -8.40
CA VAL A 188 17.83 5.15 -9.67
C VAL A 188 16.83 5.52 -10.76
N LYS A 189 17.30 6.20 -11.82
CA LYS A 189 16.50 6.51 -13.00
C LYS A 189 17.17 6.05 -14.28
N ILE A 190 16.48 5.22 -15.05
CA ILE A 190 16.87 4.84 -16.42
C ILE A 190 15.75 5.34 -17.34
N ASN A 191 16.11 6.17 -18.33
CA ASN A 191 15.13 6.72 -19.28
C ASN A 191 15.65 6.62 -20.71
N LEU A 192 15.07 5.72 -21.50
CA LEU A 192 15.38 5.51 -22.91
C LEU A 192 14.45 6.28 -23.87
N ASP A 193 13.56 7.08 -23.32
CA ASP A 193 12.68 7.99 -24.06
C ASP A 193 12.96 9.46 -23.65
N TYR A 194 14.24 9.79 -23.54
CA TYR A 194 14.69 11.14 -23.18
C TYR A 194 14.58 12.06 -24.38
N GLU A 195 14.04 13.27 -24.19
CA GLU A 195 13.78 14.25 -25.26
C GLU A 195 13.05 13.64 -26.49
N PRO A 196 11.81 13.15 -26.29
CA PRO A 196 11.08 12.47 -27.37
C PRO A 196 10.80 13.37 -28.57
N GLU A 197 10.80 14.69 -28.38
CA GLU A 197 10.56 15.69 -29.43
C GLU A 197 11.83 16.13 -30.18
N GLU A 198 13.01 15.56 -29.86
CA GLU A 198 14.23 15.92 -30.55
C GLU A 198 14.13 15.61 -32.06
N PRO A 199 14.35 16.61 -32.95
CA PRO A 199 14.30 16.41 -34.39
C PRO A 199 15.50 15.62 -34.89
N CYS A 200 15.35 14.34 -35.16
CA CYS A 200 16.44 13.46 -35.60
C CYS A 200 15.91 12.21 -36.29
N TYR A 201 16.78 11.47 -36.95
CA TYR A 201 16.50 10.12 -37.40
C TYR A 201 16.54 9.14 -36.22
N ARG A 202 15.40 8.45 -35.98
CA ARG A 202 15.16 7.59 -34.80
C ARG A 202 15.34 6.10 -35.13
N GLY A 203 16.46 5.73 -35.74
CA GLY A 203 16.76 4.35 -36.12
C GLY A 203 17.82 3.66 -35.27
N PHE A 204 18.24 4.25 -34.17
CA PHE A 204 19.33 3.76 -33.34
C PHE A 204 18.88 3.41 -31.94
N GLU A 205 18.42 2.18 -31.74
CA GLU A 205 17.95 1.74 -30.41
C GLU A 205 19.11 1.65 -29.42
N PRO A 206 19.05 2.34 -28.28
CA PRO A 206 20.04 2.22 -27.22
C PRO A 206 19.86 0.93 -26.45
N GLU A 207 20.92 0.46 -25.81
CA GLU A 207 20.89 -0.71 -24.92
C GLU A 207 21.48 -0.36 -23.55
N VAL A 208 20.78 -0.69 -22.49
CA VAL A 208 21.25 -0.56 -21.10
C VAL A 208 21.22 -1.92 -20.43
N ARG A 209 22.36 -2.38 -19.94
CA ARG A 209 22.44 -3.67 -19.25
C ARG A 209 23.51 -3.69 -18.16
N ASP A 210 23.38 -4.67 -17.26
CA ASP A 210 24.35 -4.89 -16.19
C ASP A 210 24.56 -3.64 -15.33
N VAL A 211 23.47 -3.16 -14.71
CA VAL A 211 23.47 -2.06 -13.77
C VAL A 211 23.31 -2.59 -12.36
N ASN A 212 24.32 -2.41 -11.53
CA ASN A 212 24.38 -2.93 -10.17
C ASN A 212 24.41 -1.78 -9.14
N VAL A 213 23.49 -1.82 -8.20
CA VAL A 213 23.37 -0.84 -7.10
C VAL A 213 23.42 -1.60 -5.79
N GLU A 214 24.46 -1.40 -4.97
CA GLU A 214 24.69 -2.17 -3.75
C GLU A 214 25.00 -1.28 -2.56
N ASP A 215 24.43 -1.61 -1.40
CA ASP A 215 24.66 -0.88 -0.14
C ASP A 215 24.42 0.64 -0.28
N VAL A 216 23.25 1.00 -0.80
CA VAL A 216 22.82 2.39 -0.97
C VAL A 216 21.69 2.71 -0.03
N THR A 217 21.78 3.84 0.66
CA THR A 217 20.72 4.32 1.56
C THR A 217 20.15 5.65 1.08
N CYS A 218 18.82 5.84 1.22
CA CYS A 218 18.14 7.11 0.94
C CYS A 218 17.07 7.38 2.02
N ARG A 219 16.99 8.64 2.48
CA ARG A 219 15.99 9.05 3.48
C ARG A 219 14.74 9.68 2.88
N LYS A 220 14.86 10.26 1.66
CA LYS A 220 13.71 10.92 1.00
C LYS A 220 13.89 11.02 -0.50
N SER A 221 12.88 10.58 -1.28
CA SER A 221 12.79 10.74 -2.74
C SER A 221 11.32 10.60 -3.19
N ALA A 222 11.03 10.93 -4.45
CA ALA A 222 9.70 10.63 -5.01
C ALA A 222 9.61 9.15 -5.44
N TYR A 223 10.67 8.59 -6.01
CA TYR A 223 10.76 7.18 -6.43
C TYR A 223 12.03 6.54 -5.89
N GLY A 224 11.96 5.26 -5.54
CA GLY A 224 13.16 4.46 -5.29
C GLY A 224 13.83 4.11 -6.61
N VAL A 225 13.09 3.46 -7.50
CA VAL A 225 13.52 3.08 -8.86
C VAL A 225 12.50 3.55 -9.89
N LEU A 226 12.96 4.21 -10.94
CA LEU A 226 12.13 4.67 -12.06
C LEU A 226 12.80 4.27 -13.39
N ILE A 227 12.22 3.29 -14.08
CA ILE A 227 12.71 2.80 -15.38
C ILE A 227 11.67 3.11 -16.45
N VAL A 228 12.11 3.78 -17.52
CA VAL A 228 11.34 4.03 -18.73
C VAL A 228 12.09 3.36 -19.89
N GLY A 229 11.71 2.12 -20.19
CA GLY A 229 12.18 1.34 -21.33
C GLY A 229 11.42 1.69 -22.60
N ARG A 230 11.66 0.94 -23.68
CA ARG A 230 10.97 1.07 -24.95
C ARG A 230 9.86 0.00 -25.05
N ASP A 231 8.71 0.35 -25.63
CA ASP A 231 7.64 -0.63 -25.86
C ASP A 231 7.93 -1.57 -27.03
N SER A 232 8.71 -1.07 -28.02
CA SER A 232 9.03 -1.78 -29.24
C SER A 232 10.06 -2.88 -29.04
N VAL A 233 11.06 -2.66 -28.17
CA VAL A 233 12.21 -3.55 -28.02
C VAL A 233 12.61 -3.69 -26.54
N GLU A 234 13.05 -4.89 -26.15
CA GLU A 234 13.58 -5.16 -24.81
C GLU A 234 15.06 -4.76 -24.77
N ASN A 235 15.33 -3.53 -24.35
CA ASN A 235 16.65 -2.93 -24.38
C ASN A 235 17.12 -2.41 -23.01
N VAL A 236 16.42 -2.75 -21.93
CA VAL A 236 16.86 -2.58 -20.54
C VAL A 236 16.86 -3.95 -19.88
N SER A 237 18.05 -4.43 -19.50
CA SER A 237 18.19 -5.75 -18.89
C SER A 237 19.25 -5.80 -17.80
N ASP A 238 19.13 -6.83 -16.95
CA ASP A 238 20.11 -7.18 -15.94
C ASP A 238 20.38 -6.02 -14.96
N ILE A 239 19.31 -5.47 -14.40
CA ILE A 239 19.33 -4.41 -13.40
C ILE A 239 19.22 -5.06 -12.02
N ARG A 240 20.20 -4.86 -11.16
CA ARG A 240 20.24 -5.45 -9.83
C ARG A 240 20.41 -4.40 -8.74
N LEU A 241 19.51 -4.41 -7.77
CA LEU A 241 19.70 -3.71 -6.51
C LEU A 241 19.94 -4.74 -5.41
N LYS A 242 20.93 -4.49 -4.53
CA LYS A 242 21.27 -5.41 -3.44
C LYS A 242 21.59 -4.64 -2.16
N ASP A 243 21.08 -5.13 -1.03
CA ASP A 243 21.34 -4.57 0.31
C ASP A 243 21.05 -3.06 0.42
N CYS A 244 20.01 -2.56 -0.25
CA CYS A 244 19.63 -1.15 -0.28
C CYS A 244 18.46 -0.85 0.68
N VAL A 245 18.49 0.36 1.25
CA VAL A 245 17.42 0.84 2.15
C VAL A 245 17.00 2.25 1.74
N PHE A 246 15.79 2.38 1.16
CA PHE A 246 15.22 3.66 0.77
C PHE A 246 13.97 3.96 1.60
N ASN A 247 13.94 5.08 2.27
CA ASN A 247 12.82 5.53 3.09
C ASN A 247 12.28 6.87 2.58
N GLY A 248 11.10 7.28 3.04
CA GLY A 248 10.48 8.54 2.65
C GLY A 248 10.19 8.65 1.16
N ILE A 249 9.90 7.53 0.50
CA ILE A 249 9.50 7.50 -0.91
C ILE A 249 8.05 7.97 -1.00
N GLY A 250 7.87 9.13 -1.66
CA GLY A 250 6.58 9.84 -1.65
C GLY A 250 5.59 9.43 -2.75
N ARG A 251 6.05 8.78 -3.83
CA ARG A 251 5.18 8.36 -4.94
C ARG A 251 5.12 6.84 -5.09
N GLU A 252 6.18 6.22 -5.59
CA GLU A 252 6.22 4.76 -5.81
C GLU A 252 7.59 4.20 -5.47
N ASN A 253 7.61 3.06 -4.80
CA ASN A 253 8.84 2.35 -4.50
C ASN A 253 9.59 1.97 -5.78
N VAL A 254 8.89 1.35 -6.73
CA VAL A 254 9.42 0.91 -8.02
C VAL A 254 8.39 1.19 -9.11
N ARG A 255 8.80 1.93 -10.14
CA ARG A 255 8.00 2.14 -11.35
C ARG A 255 8.80 1.74 -12.57
N ILE A 256 8.28 0.80 -13.33
CA ILE A 256 8.88 0.29 -14.57
C ILE A 256 7.84 0.40 -15.67
N THR A 257 8.20 1.05 -16.79
CA THR A 257 7.40 1.14 -18.00
C THR A 257 8.23 0.69 -19.20
N GLY A 258 7.58 0.21 -20.25
CA GLY A 258 8.25 -0.39 -21.41
C GLY A 258 8.81 -1.79 -21.12
N LYS A 259 9.41 -2.41 -22.12
CA LYS A 259 9.94 -3.78 -22.03
C LYS A 259 11.27 -3.81 -21.30
N THR A 260 11.34 -4.60 -20.24
CA THR A 260 12.56 -4.81 -19.44
C THR A 260 12.72 -6.31 -19.12
N ARG A 261 13.95 -6.74 -18.89
CA ARG A 261 14.25 -8.13 -18.50
C ARG A 261 15.21 -8.18 -17.32
N ASN A 262 14.98 -9.15 -16.44
CA ASN A 262 15.87 -9.48 -15.33
C ASN A 262 16.16 -8.27 -14.40
N VAL A 263 15.11 -7.63 -13.89
CA VAL A 263 15.22 -6.59 -12.86
C VAL A 263 15.05 -7.26 -11.49
N LYS A 264 16.11 -7.27 -10.68
CA LYS A 264 16.20 -8.03 -9.41
C LYS A 264 16.42 -7.13 -8.21
N PHE A 265 15.80 -7.53 -7.10
CA PHE A 265 15.89 -6.86 -5.81
C PHE A 265 16.31 -7.89 -4.74
N ASP A 266 17.57 -7.85 -4.32
CA ASP A 266 18.13 -8.74 -3.31
C ASP A 266 18.28 -7.99 -1.99
N ASN A 267 17.48 -8.35 -0.97
CA ASN A 267 17.48 -7.69 0.35
C ASN A 267 17.31 -6.15 0.26
N VAL A 268 16.39 -5.69 -0.59
CA VAL A 268 16.10 -4.26 -0.78
C VAL A 268 14.86 -3.88 0.02
N MET A 269 15.00 -2.90 0.91
CA MET A 269 13.93 -2.36 1.72
C MET A 269 13.51 -0.98 1.21
N MET A 270 12.23 -0.77 0.94
CA MET A 270 11.68 0.53 0.56
C MET A 270 10.47 0.86 1.44
N ASN A 271 10.50 2.01 2.12
CA ASN A 271 9.48 2.41 3.09
C ASN A 271 9.17 1.30 4.12
N GLY A 272 10.19 0.59 4.59
CA GLY A 272 10.05 -0.50 5.55
C GLY A 272 9.50 -1.82 4.98
N SER A 273 9.25 -1.91 3.66
CA SER A 273 8.79 -3.12 2.97
C SER A 273 9.91 -3.74 2.14
N LEU A 274 10.04 -5.07 2.18
CA LEU A 274 10.93 -5.81 1.29
C LEU A 274 10.38 -5.74 -0.15
N VAL A 275 11.21 -5.35 -1.09
CA VAL A 275 10.84 -5.33 -2.50
C VAL A 275 11.12 -6.71 -3.11
N LEU A 276 10.11 -7.29 -3.74
CA LEU A 276 10.22 -8.57 -4.46
C LEU A 276 9.75 -8.38 -5.90
N ALA A 277 10.46 -8.97 -6.85
CA ALA A 277 9.93 -9.16 -8.19
C ALA A 277 8.73 -10.12 -8.16
N SER A 278 7.86 -10.07 -9.17
CA SER A 278 6.63 -10.89 -9.18
C SER A 278 6.93 -12.39 -9.11
N GLU A 279 8.00 -12.83 -9.77
CA GLU A 279 8.48 -14.21 -9.79
C GLU A 279 9.09 -14.68 -8.46
N ASP A 280 9.56 -13.77 -7.62
CA ASP A 280 10.19 -14.07 -6.33
C ASP A 280 9.18 -14.12 -5.17
N ARG A 281 7.90 -13.85 -5.43
CA ARG A 281 6.85 -13.94 -4.42
C ARG A 281 6.62 -15.39 -4.02
N PRO A 282 6.57 -15.72 -2.72
CA PRO A 282 6.37 -17.09 -2.26
C PRO A 282 5.00 -17.67 -2.66
N TYR A 283 4.00 -16.80 -2.84
CA TYR A 283 2.65 -17.17 -3.27
C TYR A 283 2.16 -16.20 -4.32
N LYS A 284 1.51 -16.69 -5.38
CA LYS A 284 0.83 -15.84 -6.38
C LYS A 284 -0.46 -15.25 -5.82
N SER A 285 -1.19 -16.01 -5.00
CA SER A 285 -2.39 -15.59 -4.31
C SER A 285 -2.05 -14.75 -3.08
N MET A 286 -2.61 -13.54 -3.01
CA MET A 286 -2.46 -12.69 -1.83
C MET A 286 -3.23 -13.26 -0.62
N ALA A 287 -4.33 -13.96 -0.85
CA ALA A 287 -5.07 -14.68 0.19
C ALA A 287 -4.22 -15.79 0.82
N GLN A 288 -3.57 -16.63 -0.01
CA GLN A 288 -2.64 -17.64 0.49
C GLN A 288 -1.47 -16.98 1.22
N TRP A 289 -0.87 -15.95 0.65
CA TRP A 289 0.28 -15.29 1.26
C TRP A 289 -0.05 -14.73 2.64
N MET A 290 -1.20 -14.07 2.79
CA MET A 290 -1.65 -13.58 4.11
C MET A 290 -1.93 -14.75 5.06
N THR A 291 -2.65 -15.78 4.61
CA THR A 291 -2.98 -16.97 5.41
C THR A 291 -1.71 -17.63 5.97
N TYR A 292 -0.71 -17.90 5.15
CA TYR A 292 0.54 -18.51 5.62
C TYR A 292 1.38 -17.54 6.46
N SER A 293 1.28 -16.24 6.21
CA SER A 293 1.92 -15.23 7.06
C SER A 293 1.34 -15.25 8.47
N GLU A 294 0.01 -15.36 8.61
CA GLU A 294 -0.65 -15.48 9.92
C GLU A 294 -0.31 -16.81 10.62
N MET A 295 -0.37 -17.93 9.90
CA MET A 295 0.00 -19.24 10.44
C MET A 295 1.46 -19.27 10.91
N LYS A 296 2.39 -18.63 10.20
CA LYS A 296 3.80 -18.51 10.58
C LYS A 296 3.97 -17.58 11.79
N ARG A 297 3.26 -16.47 11.83
CA ARG A 297 3.30 -15.49 12.92
C ARG A 297 2.71 -16.05 14.20
N THR A 298 1.63 -16.82 14.08
CA THR A 298 0.90 -17.41 15.20
C THR A 298 0.70 -18.91 14.98
N PRO A 299 1.71 -19.77 15.25
CA PRO A 299 1.62 -21.21 14.97
C PRO A 299 0.48 -21.95 15.70
N LYS A 300 -0.08 -21.37 16.75
CA LYS A 300 -1.20 -21.92 17.51
C LYS A 300 -2.46 -21.09 17.23
N SER A 301 -3.39 -21.61 16.43
CA SER A 301 -4.58 -20.89 15.99
C SER A 301 -5.43 -20.28 17.11
N TYR A 302 -5.45 -20.87 18.27
CA TYR A 302 -6.16 -20.37 19.45
C TYR A 302 -5.46 -19.19 20.18
N LEU A 303 -4.30 -18.75 19.67
CA LEU A 303 -3.58 -17.56 20.12
C LEU A 303 -3.58 -16.42 19.07
N LEU A 304 -4.40 -16.51 18.02
CA LEU A 304 -4.60 -15.41 17.07
C LEU A 304 -5.05 -14.12 17.78
N ASP A 305 -4.95 -12.99 17.10
CA ASP A 305 -5.28 -11.65 17.60
C ASP A 305 -4.46 -11.27 18.87
N PHE A 306 -3.16 -11.56 18.86
CA PHE A 306 -2.20 -11.23 19.93
C PHE A 306 -2.57 -11.83 21.30
N ALA A 307 -3.30 -12.94 21.33
CA ALA A 307 -3.71 -13.56 22.57
C ALA A 307 -2.56 -14.30 23.26
N SER A 308 -2.34 -14.04 24.56
CA SER A 308 -1.39 -14.78 25.40
C SER A 308 -1.94 -16.12 25.92
N LYS A 309 -3.26 -16.31 25.86
CA LYS A 309 -3.98 -17.51 26.26
C LYS A 309 -5.18 -17.73 25.36
N PRO A 310 -5.72 -18.97 25.26
CA PRO A 310 -6.90 -19.25 24.44
C PRO A 310 -8.03 -18.28 24.75
N ARG A 311 -8.56 -17.64 23.71
CA ARG A 311 -9.57 -16.60 23.84
C ARG A 311 -10.67 -16.76 22.79
N TRP A 312 -11.92 -16.86 23.24
CA TRP A 312 -13.10 -16.80 22.41
C TRP A 312 -13.41 -15.33 22.08
N ASN A 313 -13.22 -14.95 20.81
CA ASN A 313 -13.28 -13.53 20.40
C ASN A 313 -13.79 -13.43 18.96
N TYR A 314 -14.64 -12.42 18.69
CA TYR A 314 -15.19 -12.17 17.37
C TYR A 314 -14.09 -11.92 16.31
N ALA A 315 -13.04 -11.19 16.66
CA ALA A 315 -11.94 -10.88 15.74
C ALA A 315 -11.27 -12.16 15.22
N VAL A 316 -10.97 -13.09 16.14
CA VAL A 316 -10.41 -14.41 15.79
C VAL A 316 -11.38 -15.20 14.91
N GLY A 317 -12.68 -15.16 15.22
CA GLY A 317 -13.70 -15.85 14.41
C GLY A 317 -13.70 -15.37 12.95
N ILE A 318 -13.56 -14.07 12.71
CA ILE A 318 -13.53 -13.46 11.39
C ILE A 318 -12.26 -13.88 10.62
N GLU A 319 -11.12 -13.83 11.27
CA GLU A 319 -9.86 -14.27 10.68
C GLU A 319 -9.89 -15.75 10.30
N LEU A 320 -10.35 -16.62 11.20
CA LEU A 320 -10.48 -18.06 10.93
C LEU A 320 -11.43 -18.35 9.76
N GLU A 321 -12.50 -17.56 9.58
CA GLU A 321 -13.38 -17.70 8.42
C GLU A 321 -12.66 -17.32 7.11
N GLY A 322 -11.81 -16.29 7.14
CA GLY A 322 -10.94 -15.93 6.00
C GLY A 322 -9.98 -17.06 5.63
N LEU A 323 -9.31 -17.63 6.65
CA LEU A 323 -8.41 -18.77 6.45
C LEU A 323 -9.17 -19.99 5.90
N LEU A 324 -10.37 -20.25 6.40
CA LEU A 324 -11.23 -21.34 5.90
C LEU A 324 -11.60 -21.13 4.42
N ASP A 325 -11.87 -19.91 4.01
CA ASP A 325 -12.17 -19.62 2.61
C ASP A 325 -10.94 -19.75 1.71
N THR A 326 -9.74 -19.45 2.22
CA THR A 326 -8.48 -19.78 1.53
C THR A 326 -8.35 -21.29 1.33
N TYR A 327 -8.59 -22.09 2.37
CA TYR A 327 -8.61 -23.56 2.25
C TYR A 327 -9.62 -24.03 1.19
N ARG A 328 -10.84 -23.48 1.19
CA ARG A 328 -11.90 -23.87 0.22
C ARG A 328 -11.54 -23.58 -1.23
N VAL A 329 -10.73 -22.58 -1.49
CA VAL A 329 -10.31 -22.21 -2.85
C VAL A 329 -9.05 -22.98 -3.27
N HIS A 330 -8.09 -23.17 -2.38
CA HIS A 330 -6.77 -23.70 -2.71
C HIS A 330 -6.51 -25.15 -2.24
N GLY A 331 -7.31 -25.69 -1.33
CA GLY A 331 -7.29 -27.12 -0.96
C GLY A 331 -6.12 -27.59 -0.11
N ASP A 332 -5.41 -26.67 0.60
CA ASP A 332 -4.24 -27.05 1.40
C ASP A 332 -4.63 -27.51 2.81
N ASP A 333 -4.46 -28.82 3.07
CA ASP A 333 -4.83 -29.45 4.35
C ASP A 333 -4.06 -28.89 5.55
N SER A 334 -2.92 -28.25 5.37
CA SER A 334 -2.21 -27.59 6.48
C SER A 334 -3.04 -26.47 7.11
N ILE A 335 -3.81 -25.75 6.30
CA ILE A 335 -4.75 -24.72 6.76
C ILE A 335 -5.89 -25.38 7.53
N LEU A 336 -6.49 -26.44 6.98
CA LEU A 336 -7.59 -27.14 7.65
C LEU A 336 -7.15 -27.70 9.01
N ASN A 337 -5.97 -28.31 9.08
CA ASN A 337 -5.39 -28.81 10.33
C ASN A 337 -5.18 -27.70 11.36
N TYR A 338 -4.68 -26.54 10.92
CA TYR A 338 -4.54 -25.36 11.76
C TYR A 338 -5.90 -24.90 12.35
N LEU A 339 -6.95 -24.89 11.53
CA LEU A 339 -8.31 -24.54 11.95
C LEU A 339 -8.90 -25.55 12.94
N HIS A 340 -8.60 -26.83 12.74
CA HIS A 340 -9.01 -27.90 13.69
C HIS A 340 -8.43 -27.70 15.08
N THR A 341 -7.18 -27.21 15.21
CA THR A 341 -6.57 -26.96 16.53
C THR A 341 -7.31 -25.91 17.33
N TYR A 342 -7.87 -24.86 16.68
CA TYR A 342 -8.70 -23.86 17.35
C TYR A 342 -9.97 -24.45 17.92
N ARG A 343 -10.79 -25.12 17.10
CA ARG A 343 -12.08 -25.65 17.54
C ARG A 343 -11.96 -26.71 18.63
N GLN A 344 -10.89 -27.55 18.55
CA GLN A 344 -10.61 -28.54 19.58
C GLN A 344 -10.23 -27.91 20.92
N LYS A 345 -9.49 -26.81 20.88
CA LYS A 345 -9.06 -26.10 22.09
C LYS A 345 -10.14 -25.28 22.73
N MET A 346 -11.07 -24.75 21.91
CA MET A 346 -12.07 -23.77 22.38
C MET A 346 -13.38 -24.39 22.84
N ILE A 347 -13.74 -25.60 22.38
CA ILE A 347 -15.01 -26.25 22.71
C ILE A 347 -14.75 -27.70 23.15
N ASP A 348 -15.21 -28.05 24.35
CA ASP A 348 -15.10 -29.41 24.89
C ASP A 348 -16.25 -30.34 24.43
N GLU A 349 -16.23 -31.61 24.85
CA GLU A 349 -17.21 -32.60 24.44
C GLU A 349 -18.60 -32.35 25.10
N ARG A 350 -18.70 -31.54 26.16
CA ARG A 350 -19.95 -31.13 26.80
C ARG A 350 -20.56 -29.89 26.15
N GLY A 351 -19.80 -29.20 25.28
CA GLY A 351 -20.21 -27.98 24.63
C GLY A 351 -19.84 -26.71 25.41
N ASP A 352 -19.02 -26.85 26.44
CA ASP A 352 -18.50 -25.68 27.15
C ASP A 352 -17.48 -24.95 26.29
N VAL A 353 -17.65 -23.62 26.20
CA VAL A 353 -16.79 -22.74 25.34
C VAL A 353 -15.91 -21.88 26.23
N VAL A 354 -14.62 -21.90 25.96
CA VAL A 354 -13.63 -21.15 26.73
C VAL A 354 -13.96 -19.66 26.77
N GLY A 355 -14.23 -19.12 27.97
CA GLY A 355 -14.47 -17.69 28.17
C GLY A 355 -15.81 -17.16 27.66
N TYR A 356 -16.73 -18.03 27.28
CA TYR A 356 -18.08 -17.65 26.93
C TYR A 356 -19.00 -17.57 28.19
N ASP A 357 -19.72 -16.46 28.29
CA ASP A 357 -20.74 -16.23 29.29
C ASP A 357 -22.11 -15.95 28.62
N TYR A 358 -23.05 -16.86 28.76
CA TYR A 358 -24.38 -16.72 28.21
C TYR A 358 -25.13 -15.50 28.76
N ASN A 359 -24.98 -15.19 30.06
CA ASN A 359 -25.71 -14.11 30.72
C ASN A 359 -25.18 -12.71 30.40
N ALA A 360 -24.00 -12.62 29.82
CA ALA A 360 -23.46 -11.34 29.30
C ALA A 360 -24.29 -10.84 28.10
N PHE A 361 -25.05 -11.69 27.44
CA PHE A 361 -25.79 -11.39 26.21
C PHE A 361 -24.90 -10.56 25.23
N ASN A 362 -23.67 -10.98 25.06
CA ASN A 362 -22.69 -10.29 24.27
C ASN A 362 -22.68 -10.85 22.83
N LEU A 363 -23.12 -10.04 21.87
CA LEU A 363 -23.15 -10.45 20.45
C LEU A 363 -21.75 -10.72 19.90
N ASP A 364 -20.71 -10.06 20.38
CA ASP A 364 -19.32 -10.34 19.96
C ASP A 364 -18.95 -11.81 20.19
N ASN A 365 -19.50 -12.42 21.24
CA ASN A 365 -19.25 -13.82 21.58
C ASN A 365 -20.05 -14.80 20.73
N VAL A 366 -21.03 -14.33 19.96
CA VAL A 366 -21.77 -15.15 18.99
C VAL A 366 -21.02 -15.28 17.66
N ARG A 367 -20.28 -14.25 17.27
CA ARG A 367 -19.62 -14.21 15.94
C ARG A 367 -18.75 -15.44 15.65
N PRO A 368 -17.87 -15.94 16.56
CA PRO A 368 -17.04 -17.11 16.29
C PRO A 368 -17.85 -18.40 16.07
N ALA A 369 -19.11 -18.46 16.54
CA ALA A 369 -19.97 -19.62 16.33
C ALA A 369 -20.28 -19.84 14.83
N LYS A 370 -20.25 -18.81 14.01
CA LYS A 370 -20.41 -18.95 12.56
C LYS A 370 -19.26 -19.76 11.95
N PHE A 371 -18.02 -19.51 12.37
CA PHE A 371 -16.88 -20.33 11.98
C PHE A 371 -17.09 -21.80 12.38
N ILE A 372 -17.50 -22.06 13.62
CA ILE A 372 -17.79 -23.43 14.08
C ILE A 372 -18.91 -24.08 13.27
N LEU A 373 -19.97 -23.34 12.93
CA LEU A 373 -21.05 -23.83 12.07
C LEU A 373 -20.54 -24.23 10.67
N ARG A 374 -19.67 -23.43 10.10
CA ARG A 374 -19.04 -23.72 8.79
C ARG A 374 -18.10 -24.92 8.86
N MET A 375 -17.40 -25.11 9.97
CA MET A 375 -16.51 -26.25 10.18
C MET A 375 -17.22 -27.61 10.33
N GLN A 376 -18.54 -27.64 10.56
CA GLN A 376 -19.28 -28.88 10.71
C GLN A 376 -19.18 -29.83 9.48
N GLN A 377 -19.03 -29.28 8.28
CA GLN A 377 -18.85 -30.06 7.06
C GLN A 377 -17.49 -30.79 6.99
N TYR A 378 -16.52 -30.38 7.81
CA TYR A 378 -15.18 -30.98 7.90
C TYR A 378 -15.00 -31.84 9.17
N GLY A 379 -16.05 -32.53 9.56
CA GLY A 379 -16.11 -33.39 10.74
C GLY A 379 -16.81 -32.74 11.94
N ALA A 380 -18.10 -32.99 12.07
CA ALA A 380 -18.93 -32.47 13.16
C ALA A 380 -18.61 -33.15 14.50
N ARG A 381 -18.40 -32.34 15.57
CA ARG A 381 -18.17 -32.83 16.93
C ARG A 381 -19.44 -32.66 17.77
N LYS A 382 -19.67 -33.58 18.73
CA LYS A 382 -20.84 -33.55 19.60
C LYS A 382 -20.95 -32.27 20.43
N GLY A 383 -19.83 -31.86 21.07
CA GLY A 383 -19.79 -30.64 21.88
C GLY A 383 -20.06 -29.37 21.07
N GLU A 384 -19.57 -29.30 19.83
CA GLU A 384 -19.83 -28.16 18.95
C GLU A 384 -21.34 -28.04 18.60
N LYS A 385 -22.00 -29.15 18.33
CA LYS A 385 -23.45 -29.14 18.09
C LYS A 385 -24.24 -28.63 19.30
N ILE A 386 -23.78 -28.93 20.53
CA ILE A 386 -24.36 -28.42 21.76
C ILE A 386 -24.11 -26.92 21.88
N ALA A 387 -22.85 -26.47 21.71
CA ALA A 387 -22.48 -25.07 21.78
C ALA A 387 -23.25 -24.22 20.76
N LEU A 388 -23.37 -24.67 19.51
CA LEU A 388 -24.14 -23.97 18.47
C LEU A 388 -25.62 -23.76 18.85
N LYS A 389 -26.25 -24.74 19.54
CA LYS A 389 -27.61 -24.58 20.08
C LYS A 389 -27.65 -23.54 21.19
N ILE A 390 -26.63 -23.45 22.03
CA ILE A 390 -26.54 -22.46 23.12
C ILE A 390 -26.44 -21.06 22.54
N PHE A 391 -25.57 -20.82 21.51
CA PHE A 391 -25.49 -19.54 20.83
C PHE A 391 -26.80 -19.13 20.17
N MET A 392 -27.47 -20.07 19.51
CA MET A 392 -28.80 -19.82 18.96
C MET A 392 -29.84 -19.50 20.04
N LYS A 393 -29.78 -20.18 21.18
CA LYS A 393 -30.64 -19.89 22.35
C LYS A 393 -30.36 -18.49 22.89
N GLN A 394 -29.10 -18.06 22.95
CA GLN A 394 -28.75 -16.67 23.32
C GLN A 394 -29.46 -15.69 22.41
N LEU A 395 -29.35 -15.82 21.07
CA LEU A 395 -29.97 -14.89 20.12
C LEU A 395 -31.49 -14.84 20.23
N LEU A 396 -32.12 -15.98 20.46
CA LEU A 396 -33.58 -16.05 20.68
C LEU A 396 -34.02 -15.32 21.97
N ASN A 397 -33.15 -15.20 22.95
CA ASN A 397 -33.37 -14.52 24.22
C ASN A 397 -32.63 -13.19 24.36
N GLN A 398 -31.91 -12.78 23.31
CA GLN A 398 -31.15 -11.52 23.32
C GLN A 398 -32.07 -10.35 23.67
N PRO A 399 -31.71 -9.49 24.64
CA PRO A 399 -32.47 -8.29 24.93
C PRO A 399 -32.59 -7.40 23.68
N ARG A 400 -33.74 -6.73 23.54
CA ARG A 400 -34.07 -5.95 22.35
C ARG A 400 -34.57 -4.55 22.70
N THR A 401 -34.45 -3.65 21.78
CA THR A 401 -35.16 -2.37 21.77
C THR A 401 -36.67 -2.59 21.59
N ARG A 402 -37.48 -1.58 21.81
CA ARG A 402 -38.94 -1.62 21.56
C ARG A 402 -39.28 -1.95 20.11
N GLU A 403 -38.35 -1.60 19.16
CA GLU A 403 -38.51 -1.88 17.74
C GLU A 403 -37.98 -3.26 17.34
N GLY A 404 -37.54 -4.07 18.32
CA GLY A 404 -37.14 -5.45 18.12
C GLY A 404 -35.68 -5.67 17.71
N VAL A 405 -34.83 -4.65 17.68
CA VAL A 405 -33.40 -4.80 17.37
C VAL A 405 -32.62 -5.28 18.59
N PHE A 406 -31.70 -6.18 18.41
CA PHE A 406 -30.83 -6.69 19.47
C PHE A 406 -30.00 -5.56 20.13
N TRP A 407 -29.96 -5.55 21.46
CA TRP A 407 -28.90 -4.81 22.15
C TRP A 407 -27.55 -5.41 21.81
N HIS A 408 -26.55 -4.58 21.61
CA HIS A 408 -25.22 -5.07 21.30
C HIS A 408 -24.64 -5.98 22.42
N LYS A 409 -24.85 -5.59 23.68
CA LYS A 409 -24.49 -6.35 24.90
C LYS A 409 -25.42 -5.96 26.03
N ALA A 410 -25.58 -6.81 27.06
CA ALA A 410 -26.35 -6.43 28.24
C ALA A 410 -25.85 -5.12 28.87
N ILE A 411 -24.53 -4.91 28.97
CA ILE A 411 -23.95 -3.66 29.52
C ILE A 411 -24.24 -2.43 28.64
N TYR A 412 -24.67 -2.60 27.40
CA TYR A 412 -25.11 -1.55 26.49
C TYR A 412 -26.63 -1.61 26.31
N ALA A 413 -27.34 -1.56 27.44
CA ALA A 413 -28.82 -1.66 27.47
C ALA A 413 -29.43 -0.58 26.57
N ASN A 414 -30.44 -0.99 25.76
CA ASN A 414 -31.16 -0.15 24.80
C ASN A 414 -30.30 0.45 23.67
N GLN A 415 -29.11 -0.10 23.42
CA GLN A 415 -28.21 0.42 22.39
C GLN A 415 -28.11 -0.53 21.20
N VAL A 416 -28.27 0.02 20.02
CA VAL A 416 -28.03 -0.62 18.72
C VAL A 416 -26.72 -0.07 18.14
N TRP A 417 -25.78 -0.96 17.90
CA TRP A 417 -24.51 -0.62 17.24
C TRP A 417 -24.48 -1.34 15.89
N LEU A 418 -23.93 -0.67 14.87
CA LEU A 418 -23.72 -1.31 13.55
C LEU A 418 -22.93 -2.61 13.67
N ASP A 419 -21.97 -2.63 14.59
CA ASP A 419 -21.17 -3.82 14.98
C ASP A 419 -22.04 -5.00 15.38
N GLY A 420 -23.04 -4.77 16.23
CA GLY A 420 -23.93 -5.81 16.74
C GLY A 420 -24.74 -6.51 15.64
N ILE A 421 -25.06 -5.79 14.58
CA ILE A 421 -25.77 -6.35 13.42
C ILE A 421 -24.89 -7.42 12.76
N PHE A 422 -23.62 -7.17 12.58
CA PHE A 422 -22.68 -8.15 12.05
C PHE A 422 -22.37 -9.30 13.02
N MET A 423 -22.23 -8.98 14.30
CA MET A 423 -21.88 -9.99 15.30
C MET A 423 -22.97 -11.05 15.50
N GLY A 424 -24.25 -10.66 15.31
CA GLY A 424 -25.39 -11.55 15.54
C GLY A 424 -26.02 -12.15 14.28
N LEU A 425 -26.40 -11.31 13.31
CA LEU A 425 -27.29 -11.72 12.23
C LEU A 425 -26.72 -12.74 11.24
N PRO A 426 -25.44 -12.71 10.82
CA PRO A 426 -24.93 -13.73 9.93
C PRO A 426 -24.99 -15.15 10.47
N PHE A 427 -24.64 -15.35 11.74
CA PHE A 427 -24.81 -16.67 12.39
C PHE A 427 -26.30 -17.03 12.58
N TYR A 428 -27.15 -16.06 12.95
CA TYR A 428 -28.59 -16.24 13.16
C TYR A 428 -29.24 -16.77 11.90
N CYS A 429 -28.97 -16.14 10.75
CA CYS A 429 -29.54 -16.55 9.46
C CYS A 429 -28.96 -17.89 8.97
N ASP A 430 -27.64 -18.06 9.03
CA ASP A 430 -26.97 -19.28 8.54
C ASP A 430 -27.38 -20.51 9.35
N TYR A 431 -27.42 -20.38 10.68
CA TYR A 431 -27.90 -21.44 11.54
C TYR A 431 -29.39 -21.80 11.26
N ALA A 432 -30.24 -20.80 11.08
CA ALA A 432 -31.66 -20.99 10.81
C ALA A 432 -31.92 -21.77 9.52
N VAL A 433 -31.24 -21.35 8.43
CA VAL A 433 -31.39 -22.00 7.11
C VAL A 433 -30.92 -23.46 7.17
N LYS A 434 -29.82 -23.75 7.88
CA LYS A 434 -29.22 -25.09 7.92
C LYS A 434 -29.90 -26.05 8.94
N ASN A 435 -30.48 -25.52 10.04
CA ASN A 435 -30.83 -26.35 11.19
C ASN A 435 -32.27 -26.19 11.65
N CYS A 436 -33.07 -25.29 11.08
CA CYS A 436 -34.48 -25.11 11.47
C CYS A 436 -35.43 -25.59 10.38
N SER A 437 -36.71 -25.84 10.75
CA SER A 437 -37.73 -26.05 9.75
C SER A 437 -37.92 -24.82 8.84
N PRO A 438 -38.39 -24.97 7.60
CA PRO A 438 -38.55 -23.84 6.66
C PRO A 438 -39.41 -22.70 7.25
N ARG A 439 -40.47 -23.00 7.94
CA ARG A 439 -41.34 -22.00 8.63
C ARG A 439 -40.58 -21.23 9.71
N LYS A 440 -39.74 -21.92 10.51
CA LYS A 440 -38.95 -21.28 11.56
C LYS A 440 -37.79 -20.47 10.96
N ALA A 441 -37.11 -21.00 9.96
CA ALA A 441 -36.06 -20.31 9.24
C ALA A 441 -36.58 -18.98 8.65
N ARG A 442 -37.77 -19.04 7.98
CA ARG A 442 -38.36 -17.83 7.41
C ARG A 442 -38.66 -16.77 8.47
N ARG A 443 -39.20 -17.13 9.64
CA ARG A 443 -39.43 -16.16 10.72
C ARG A 443 -38.14 -15.51 11.21
N ILE A 444 -37.06 -16.27 11.26
CA ILE A 444 -35.73 -15.76 11.65
C ILE A 444 -35.16 -14.82 10.59
N LEU A 445 -35.29 -15.15 9.31
CA LEU A 445 -34.88 -14.25 8.21
C LEU A 445 -35.72 -12.96 8.22
N ASP A 446 -37.04 -13.04 8.43
CA ASP A 446 -37.91 -11.87 8.55
C ASP A 446 -37.49 -10.95 9.71
N ASP A 447 -37.15 -11.55 10.87
CA ASP A 447 -36.61 -10.82 12.03
C ASP A 447 -35.27 -10.13 11.70
N ALA A 448 -34.36 -10.85 11.06
CA ALA A 448 -33.06 -10.29 10.66
C ALA A 448 -33.20 -9.09 9.69
N VAL A 449 -34.09 -9.21 8.70
CA VAL A 449 -34.39 -8.11 7.78
C VAL A 449 -34.99 -6.92 8.52
N ASN A 450 -35.96 -7.16 9.44
CA ASN A 450 -36.51 -6.08 10.26
C ASN A 450 -35.42 -5.35 11.07
N GLN A 451 -34.50 -6.09 11.67
CA GLN A 451 -33.41 -5.49 12.43
C GLN A 451 -32.50 -4.61 11.54
N MET A 452 -32.17 -5.06 10.32
CA MET A 452 -31.41 -4.27 9.36
C MET A 452 -32.15 -2.97 8.98
N MET A 453 -33.45 -3.06 8.66
CA MET A 453 -34.26 -1.90 8.26
C MET A 453 -34.47 -0.92 9.43
N GLN A 454 -34.64 -1.38 10.65
CA GLN A 454 -34.75 -0.49 11.81
C GLN A 454 -33.42 0.19 12.11
N THR A 455 -32.30 -0.54 11.97
CA THR A 455 -30.96 0.04 12.11
C THR A 455 -30.73 1.13 11.08
N ASP A 456 -31.11 0.91 9.81
CA ASP A 456 -31.07 1.93 8.76
C ASP A 456 -31.80 3.21 9.22
N ARG A 457 -33.06 3.09 9.63
CA ARG A 457 -33.88 4.23 10.05
C ARG A 457 -33.27 5.02 11.23
N ARG A 458 -32.65 4.32 12.19
CA ARG A 458 -32.19 4.92 13.44
C ARG A 458 -30.80 5.50 13.38
N THR A 459 -29.95 4.96 12.52
CA THR A 459 -28.54 5.37 12.43
C THR A 459 -28.22 6.25 11.22
N TYR A 460 -29.12 6.31 10.22
CA TYR A 460 -28.94 7.16 9.04
C TYR A 460 -28.97 8.65 9.40
N ASP A 461 -28.00 9.39 8.94
CA ASP A 461 -27.87 10.85 9.09
C ASP A 461 -28.06 11.53 7.74
N GLU A 462 -29.18 12.24 7.57
CA GLU A 462 -29.52 12.93 6.32
C GLU A 462 -28.50 14.00 5.91
N LYS A 463 -27.78 14.58 6.88
CA LYS A 463 -26.79 15.65 6.61
C LYS A 463 -25.56 15.13 5.90
N THR A 464 -25.07 13.98 6.30
CA THR A 464 -23.86 13.36 5.74
C THR A 464 -24.16 12.28 4.70
N GLY A 465 -25.41 11.77 4.68
CA GLY A 465 -25.79 10.62 3.88
C GLY A 465 -25.20 9.28 4.38
N LEU A 466 -24.66 9.26 5.60
CA LEU A 466 -23.99 8.13 6.20
C LEU A 466 -24.74 7.58 7.41
N TRP A 467 -24.31 6.44 7.96
CA TRP A 467 -24.85 5.79 9.13
C TRP A 467 -23.93 6.02 10.33
N LYS A 468 -24.47 6.55 11.41
CA LYS A 468 -23.74 6.78 12.65
C LYS A 468 -23.38 5.44 13.31
N HIS A 469 -22.29 5.41 14.08
CA HIS A 469 -21.73 4.19 14.70
C HIS A 469 -22.79 3.44 15.53
N ALA A 470 -23.62 4.15 16.30
CA ALA A 470 -24.63 3.57 17.15
C ALA A 470 -25.82 4.51 17.40
N TRP A 471 -26.88 3.91 17.95
CA TRP A 471 -28.07 4.59 18.41
C TRP A 471 -28.47 4.09 19.80
N ASP A 472 -28.80 5.03 20.70
CA ASP A 472 -29.36 4.79 22.02
C ASP A 472 -30.87 5.09 22.01
N GLU A 473 -31.72 4.08 22.19
CA GLU A 473 -33.17 4.23 22.22
C GLU A 473 -33.64 5.18 23.31
N THR A 474 -32.89 5.32 24.40
CA THR A 474 -33.25 6.17 25.54
C THR A 474 -32.81 7.61 25.38
N HIS A 475 -31.90 7.89 24.42
CA HIS A 475 -31.23 9.18 24.19
C HIS A 475 -30.49 9.72 25.42
N ARG A 476 -30.11 8.86 26.38
CA ARG A 476 -29.52 9.24 27.68
C ARG A 476 -28.03 8.95 27.81
N GLN A 477 -27.47 8.21 26.85
CA GLN A 477 -26.04 7.97 26.88
C GLN A 477 -25.28 9.27 26.60
N PHE A 478 -24.18 9.47 27.30
CA PHE A 478 -23.38 10.71 27.19
C PHE A 478 -22.78 10.97 25.80
N TRP A 479 -22.65 9.93 25.00
CA TRP A 479 -22.19 9.99 23.61
C TRP A 479 -23.33 10.21 22.60
N ALA A 480 -24.58 10.02 23.01
CA ALA A 480 -25.74 10.08 22.15
C ALA A 480 -26.28 11.52 22.02
N ASN A 481 -26.75 11.86 20.85
CA ASN A 481 -27.50 13.11 20.63
C ASN A 481 -28.83 13.04 21.42
N PRO A 482 -29.13 14.03 22.28
CA PRO A 482 -30.33 13.98 23.13
C PRO A 482 -31.64 14.05 22.36
N LEU A 483 -31.64 14.50 21.10
CA LEU A 483 -32.84 14.58 20.25
C LEU A 483 -33.02 13.34 19.38
N THR A 484 -31.95 12.79 18.82
CA THR A 484 -32.02 11.69 17.85
C THR A 484 -31.59 10.34 18.43
N GLY A 485 -30.83 10.32 19.51
CA GLY A 485 -30.21 9.10 20.08
C GLY A 485 -28.98 8.62 19.33
N GLN A 486 -28.60 9.26 18.22
CA GLN A 486 -27.46 8.86 17.39
C GLN A 486 -26.12 9.24 18.01
N SER A 487 -25.08 8.46 17.75
CA SER A 487 -23.69 8.85 18.02
C SER A 487 -23.22 10.00 17.10
N ARG A 488 -22.10 10.64 17.45
CA ARG A 488 -21.65 11.86 16.78
C ARG A 488 -21.18 11.62 15.35
N HIS A 489 -20.38 10.58 15.13
CA HIS A 489 -19.68 10.36 13.88
C HIS A 489 -19.97 9.00 13.25
N THR A 490 -19.60 8.87 11.98
CA THR A 490 -19.57 7.62 11.25
C THR A 490 -18.17 7.02 11.30
N TRP A 491 -17.97 6.03 12.17
CA TRP A 491 -16.76 5.25 12.20
C TRP A 491 -16.77 4.23 11.06
N ALA A 492 -15.75 4.29 10.18
CA ALA A 492 -15.72 3.51 8.94
C ALA A 492 -15.88 2.00 9.18
N ARG A 493 -15.20 1.45 10.21
CA ARG A 493 -15.29 0.03 10.52
C ARG A 493 -16.68 -0.39 11.01
N ALA A 494 -17.39 0.44 11.75
CA ALA A 494 -18.76 0.14 12.13
C ALA A 494 -19.67 0.02 10.90
N LEU A 495 -19.52 0.96 9.96
CA LEU A 495 -20.25 0.90 8.68
C LEU A 495 -19.81 -0.32 7.85
N GLY A 496 -18.52 -0.65 7.89
CA GLY A 496 -17.98 -1.89 7.30
C GLY A 496 -18.64 -3.15 7.83
N TRP A 497 -18.84 -3.23 9.16
CA TRP A 497 -19.60 -4.34 9.77
C TRP A 497 -21.02 -4.41 9.25
N TYR A 498 -21.69 -3.29 9.14
CA TYR A 498 -23.08 -3.25 8.68
C TYR A 498 -23.26 -3.78 7.26
N VAL A 499 -22.41 -3.33 6.32
CA VAL A 499 -22.48 -3.82 4.92
C VAL A 499 -22.05 -5.29 4.80
N MET A 500 -21.08 -5.73 5.60
CA MET A 500 -20.71 -7.15 5.66
C MET A 500 -21.81 -8.02 6.23
N ALA A 501 -22.58 -7.53 7.23
CA ALA A 501 -23.74 -8.26 7.77
C ALA A 501 -24.77 -8.53 6.67
N MET A 502 -25.14 -7.52 5.89
CA MET A 502 -26.04 -7.66 4.76
C MET A 502 -25.50 -8.66 3.74
N THR A 503 -24.24 -8.52 3.35
CA THR A 503 -23.56 -9.39 2.39
C THR A 503 -23.57 -10.85 2.82
N GLU A 504 -23.22 -11.15 4.08
CA GLU A 504 -23.20 -12.52 4.59
C GLU A 504 -24.60 -13.10 4.82
N CYS A 505 -25.59 -12.27 5.14
CA CYS A 505 -26.98 -12.72 5.20
C CYS A 505 -27.54 -13.02 3.81
N LEU A 506 -27.22 -12.20 2.80
CA LEU A 506 -27.61 -12.45 1.41
C LEU A 506 -27.04 -13.77 0.86
N ASP A 507 -25.85 -14.18 1.30
CA ASP A 507 -25.23 -15.45 0.91
C ASP A 507 -26.08 -16.68 1.29
N VAL A 508 -26.82 -16.59 2.38
CA VAL A 508 -27.58 -17.72 2.93
C VAL A 508 -29.09 -17.59 2.71
N MET A 509 -29.58 -16.41 2.33
CA MET A 509 -30.98 -16.21 1.99
C MET A 509 -31.33 -16.98 0.72
N PRO A 510 -32.36 -17.86 0.73
CA PRO A 510 -32.81 -18.52 -0.48
C PRO A 510 -33.17 -17.52 -1.60
N ASP A 511 -33.02 -17.92 -2.86
CA ASP A 511 -33.30 -17.01 -3.98
C ASP A 511 -34.78 -16.65 -4.09
N ASP A 512 -35.66 -17.52 -3.67
CA ASP A 512 -37.10 -17.32 -3.61
C ASP A 512 -37.58 -16.60 -2.33
N TYR A 513 -36.66 -16.18 -1.44
CA TYR A 513 -37.04 -15.47 -0.20
C TYR A 513 -37.56 -14.06 -0.57
N PRO A 514 -38.85 -13.77 -0.26
CA PRO A 514 -39.51 -12.57 -0.81
C PRO A 514 -38.89 -11.24 -0.39
N ARG A 515 -38.23 -11.18 0.79
CA ARG A 515 -37.66 -9.97 1.31
C ARG A 515 -36.15 -9.82 1.00
N LYS A 516 -35.58 -10.73 0.20
CA LYS A 516 -34.17 -10.64 -0.23
C LYS A 516 -33.88 -9.33 -0.96
N ALA A 517 -34.81 -8.88 -1.80
CA ALA A 517 -34.72 -7.63 -2.55
C ALA A 517 -34.64 -6.38 -1.64
N GLU A 518 -35.28 -6.39 -0.46
CA GLU A 518 -35.17 -5.28 0.50
C GLU A 518 -33.74 -5.13 1.02
N VAL A 519 -33.06 -6.24 1.32
CA VAL A 519 -31.68 -6.24 1.79
C VAL A 519 -30.72 -5.81 0.67
N VAL A 520 -30.97 -6.25 -0.58
CA VAL A 520 -30.20 -5.81 -1.75
C VAL A 520 -30.33 -4.29 -1.95
N ALA A 521 -31.56 -3.76 -1.90
CA ALA A 521 -31.80 -2.32 -2.05
C ALA A 521 -31.11 -1.50 -0.94
N LEU A 522 -31.14 -2.02 0.30
CA LEU A 522 -30.44 -1.38 1.42
C LEU A 522 -28.93 -1.43 1.22
N LEU A 523 -28.37 -2.55 0.79
CA LEU A 523 -26.93 -2.66 0.49
C LEU A 523 -26.51 -1.67 -0.60
N GLN A 524 -27.29 -1.54 -1.68
CA GLN A 524 -27.05 -0.57 -2.74
C GLN A 524 -27.06 0.87 -2.22
N LYS A 525 -28.04 1.22 -1.38
CA LYS A 525 -28.14 2.55 -0.74
C LYS A 525 -26.88 2.86 0.05
N VAL A 526 -26.44 1.94 0.91
CA VAL A 526 -25.27 2.14 1.77
C VAL A 526 -24.00 2.18 0.95
N MET A 527 -23.80 1.28 0.00
CA MET A 527 -22.58 1.23 -0.80
C MET A 527 -22.43 2.42 -1.74
N LYS A 528 -23.55 2.98 -2.23
CA LYS A 528 -23.53 4.25 -2.98
C LYS A 528 -22.94 5.39 -2.14
N ALA A 529 -23.34 5.50 -0.88
CA ALA A 529 -22.78 6.48 0.04
C ALA A 529 -21.30 6.19 0.35
N VAL A 530 -20.95 4.94 0.64
CA VAL A 530 -19.56 4.52 0.90
C VAL A 530 -18.61 4.94 -0.23
N VAL A 531 -19.00 4.71 -1.50
CA VAL A 531 -18.17 5.08 -2.65
C VAL A 531 -17.98 6.59 -2.80
N GLN A 532 -18.95 7.41 -2.38
CA GLN A 532 -18.79 8.88 -2.38
C GLN A 532 -17.67 9.36 -1.45
N TYR A 533 -17.40 8.62 -0.38
CA TYR A 533 -16.34 8.92 0.59
C TYR A 533 -15.02 8.18 0.32
N GLN A 534 -14.93 7.45 -0.79
CA GLN A 534 -13.67 6.82 -1.21
C GLN A 534 -12.64 7.91 -1.58
N ASP A 535 -11.47 7.91 -0.93
CA ASP A 535 -10.41 8.86 -1.26
C ASP A 535 -9.94 8.67 -2.70
N LYS A 536 -10.07 9.69 -3.51
CA LYS A 536 -9.78 9.64 -4.96
C LYS A 536 -8.31 9.34 -5.27
N LYS A 537 -7.40 9.71 -4.39
CA LYS A 537 -5.97 9.56 -4.58
C LYS A 537 -5.48 8.17 -4.21
N SER A 538 -5.94 7.65 -3.11
CA SER A 538 -5.49 6.36 -2.57
C SER A 538 -6.41 5.19 -2.92
N GLY A 539 -7.69 5.45 -3.21
CA GLY A 539 -8.70 4.44 -3.45
C GLY A 539 -9.27 3.78 -2.18
N VAL A 540 -8.81 4.16 -0.99
CA VAL A 540 -9.24 3.60 0.29
C VAL A 540 -9.99 4.63 1.14
N TRP A 541 -10.32 4.35 2.40
CA TRP A 541 -11.15 5.22 3.24
C TRP A 541 -10.44 5.64 4.52
N TYR A 542 -10.84 6.81 5.02
CA TYR A 542 -10.43 7.34 6.32
C TYR A 542 -11.18 6.63 7.47
N ASP A 543 -10.58 6.62 8.67
CA ASP A 543 -11.15 5.97 9.87
C ASP A 543 -12.50 6.59 10.28
N VAL A 544 -12.65 7.91 10.20
CA VAL A 544 -13.90 8.63 10.46
C VAL A 544 -14.36 9.30 9.17
N LEU A 545 -15.46 8.80 8.56
CA LEU A 545 -15.84 9.17 7.21
C LEU A 545 -16.37 10.60 7.08
N ASP A 546 -17.05 11.10 8.08
CA ASP A 546 -17.75 12.40 8.09
C ASP A 546 -16.91 13.56 8.65
N VAL A 547 -15.57 13.39 8.73
CA VAL A 547 -14.68 14.44 9.24
C VAL A 547 -13.47 14.64 8.32
N GLU A 548 -13.34 15.82 7.76
CA GLU A 548 -12.12 16.27 7.07
C GLU A 548 -11.17 16.89 8.10
N SER A 549 -10.03 16.23 8.34
CA SER A 549 -9.02 16.70 9.28
C SER A 549 -7.65 16.11 8.92
N PRO A 550 -6.56 16.86 9.07
CA PRO A 550 -5.21 16.33 8.91
C PRO A 550 -4.84 15.28 9.98
N LYS A 551 -5.59 15.18 11.07
CA LYS A 551 -5.44 14.14 12.09
C LYS A 551 -6.10 12.82 11.69
N ASN A 552 -7.05 12.84 10.73
CA ASN A 552 -7.72 11.65 10.25
C ASN A 552 -6.77 10.83 9.38
N TYR A 553 -6.80 9.54 9.49
CA TYR A 553 -5.89 8.64 8.77
C TYR A 553 -6.65 7.63 7.91
N LEU A 554 -6.02 7.17 6.84
CA LEU A 554 -6.54 6.10 6.00
C LEU A 554 -6.43 4.78 6.75
N GLU A 555 -7.55 4.06 6.89
CA GLU A 555 -7.68 2.91 7.77
C GLU A 555 -7.89 1.62 6.98
N SER A 556 -7.11 0.60 7.31
CA SER A 556 -7.04 -0.61 6.50
C SER A 556 -8.21 -1.58 6.70
N THR A 557 -8.74 -1.73 7.93
CA THR A 557 -9.74 -2.77 8.20
C THR A 557 -11.07 -2.47 7.51
N ALA A 558 -11.56 -1.24 7.63
CA ALA A 558 -12.76 -0.79 6.93
C ALA A 558 -12.58 -0.79 5.41
N SER A 559 -11.39 -0.37 4.94
CA SER A 559 -11.06 -0.40 3.51
C SER A 559 -11.12 -1.82 2.94
N CYS A 560 -10.63 -2.83 3.67
CA CYS A 560 -10.74 -4.24 3.28
C CYS A 560 -12.19 -4.72 3.26
N MET A 561 -13.02 -4.31 4.24
CA MET A 561 -14.44 -4.65 4.29
C MET A 561 -15.20 -4.08 3.09
N PHE A 562 -15.00 -2.79 2.82
CA PHE A 562 -15.66 -2.14 1.69
C PHE A 562 -15.20 -2.71 0.35
N ALA A 563 -13.92 -2.98 0.17
CA ALA A 563 -13.39 -3.62 -1.04
C ALA A 563 -14.03 -5.00 -1.25
N TYR A 564 -14.09 -5.83 -0.21
CA TYR A 564 -14.75 -7.15 -0.27
C TYR A 564 -16.21 -7.04 -0.70
N VAL A 565 -16.98 -6.15 -0.05
CA VAL A 565 -18.42 -5.99 -0.35
C VAL A 565 -18.66 -5.46 -1.75
N LEU A 566 -17.86 -4.51 -2.21
CA LEU A 566 -17.93 -3.97 -3.58
C LEU A 566 -17.67 -5.06 -4.63
N LEU A 567 -16.59 -5.82 -4.47
CA LEU A 567 -16.20 -6.87 -5.41
C LEU A 567 -17.22 -8.02 -5.41
N LYS A 568 -17.56 -8.52 -4.24
CA LYS A 568 -18.52 -9.61 -4.11
C LYS A 568 -19.94 -9.21 -4.51
N GLY A 569 -20.40 -8.05 -4.07
CA GLY A 569 -21.74 -7.56 -4.40
C GLY A 569 -21.92 -7.37 -5.92
N SER A 570 -20.91 -6.86 -6.63
CA SER A 570 -20.92 -6.75 -8.08
C SER A 570 -20.92 -8.13 -8.75
N ARG A 571 -20.08 -9.06 -8.31
CA ARG A 571 -20.04 -10.43 -8.85
C ARG A 571 -21.35 -11.19 -8.65
N MET A 572 -22.02 -10.98 -7.51
CA MET A 572 -23.29 -11.62 -7.19
C MET A 572 -24.52 -10.94 -7.80
N GLY A 573 -24.33 -9.81 -8.50
CA GLY A 573 -25.40 -9.01 -9.07
C GLY A 573 -26.27 -8.27 -8.04
N TRP A 574 -25.78 -8.11 -6.81
CA TRP A 574 -26.43 -7.29 -5.77
C TRP A 574 -26.11 -5.81 -5.91
N LEU A 575 -24.96 -5.49 -6.49
CA LEU A 575 -24.52 -4.14 -6.82
C LEU A 575 -24.35 -4.02 -8.33
N ASP A 576 -24.55 -2.81 -8.86
CA ASP A 576 -24.34 -2.52 -10.27
C ASP A 576 -22.85 -2.68 -10.65
N THR A 577 -22.57 -2.86 -11.94
CA THR A 577 -21.23 -3.09 -12.47
C THR A 577 -20.25 -1.96 -12.18
N ASP A 578 -20.72 -0.72 -12.05
CA ASP A 578 -19.88 0.45 -11.73
C ASP A 578 -19.19 0.33 -10.36
N PHE A 579 -19.80 -0.39 -9.43
CA PHE A 579 -19.21 -0.65 -8.12
C PHE A 579 -17.97 -1.58 -8.19
N ASN A 580 -17.86 -2.40 -9.24
CA ASN A 580 -16.70 -3.27 -9.44
C ASN A 580 -15.41 -2.46 -9.62
N GLU A 581 -15.46 -1.36 -10.38
CA GLU A 581 -14.30 -0.48 -10.57
C GLU A 581 -13.89 0.23 -9.26
N ALA A 582 -14.86 0.63 -8.45
CA ALA A 582 -14.56 1.17 -7.12
C ALA A 582 -13.90 0.10 -6.21
N GLY A 583 -14.37 -1.15 -6.29
CA GLY A 583 -13.80 -2.28 -5.56
C GLY A 583 -12.36 -2.62 -5.99
N LYS A 584 -12.08 -2.62 -7.30
CA LYS A 584 -10.73 -2.82 -7.86
C LYS A 584 -9.78 -1.71 -7.41
N ARG A 585 -10.18 -0.44 -7.53
CA ARG A 585 -9.38 0.70 -7.04
C ARG A 585 -9.10 0.58 -5.54
N ALA A 586 -10.09 0.14 -4.75
CA ALA A 586 -9.90 -0.07 -3.32
C ALA A 586 -8.86 -1.17 -3.05
N TYR A 587 -8.96 -2.29 -3.73
CA TYR A 587 -8.04 -3.40 -3.55
C TYR A 587 -6.60 -3.02 -3.97
N GLU A 588 -6.43 -2.35 -5.09
CA GLU A 588 -5.13 -1.80 -5.51
C GLU A 588 -4.56 -0.82 -4.48
N GLY A 589 -5.41 0.06 -3.95
CA GLY A 589 -5.05 0.99 -2.88
C GLY A 589 -4.61 0.27 -1.60
N ILE A 590 -5.30 -0.80 -1.22
CA ILE A 590 -4.94 -1.67 -0.08
C ILE A 590 -3.58 -2.31 -0.30
N LEU A 591 -3.34 -2.93 -1.46
CA LEU A 591 -2.06 -3.57 -1.77
C LEU A 591 -0.90 -2.58 -1.75
N LYS A 592 -1.11 -1.38 -2.30
CA LYS A 592 -0.08 -0.35 -2.40
C LYS A 592 0.23 0.31 -1.07
N ARG A 593 -0.78 0.52 -0.21
CA ARG A 593 -0.64 1.32 0.99
C ARG A 593 -0.49 0.50 2.26
N PHE A 594 -1.25 -0.58 2.39
CA PHE A 594 -1.39 -1.30 3.65
C PHE A 594 -0.68 -2.65 3.69
N ILE A 595 -0.18 -3.15 2.56
CA ILE A 595 0.59 -4.40 2.55
C ILE A 595 2.09 -4.11 2.60
N ARG A 596 2.70 -4.59 3.69
CA ARG A 596 4.15 -4.54 3.88
C ARG A 596 4.71 -5.97 3.78
N VAL A 597 5.72 -6.15 2.93
CA VAL A 597 6.48 -7.41 2.86
C VAL A 597 7.61 -7.35 3.87
N ASN A 598 7.67 -8.32 4.78
CA ASN A 598 8.68 -8.41 5.82
C ASN A 598 9.96 -9.10 5.30
N LYS A 599 11.09 -8.93 6.02
CA LYS A 599 12.37 -9.57 5.66
C LYS A 599 12.31 -11.09 5.58
N ASP A 600 11.46 -11.72 6.36
CA ASP A 600 11.24 -13.18 6.37
C ASP A 600 10.24 -13.62 5.29
N ARG A 601 9.89 -12.74 4.35
CA ARG A 601 8.93 -12.91 3.26
C ARG A 601 7.50 -13.18 3.69
N THR A 602 7.12 -12.92 4.94
CA THR A 602 5.71 -12.79 5.33
C THR A 602 5.17 -11.43 4.92
N ILE A 603 3.84 -11.29 4.85
CA ILE A 603 3.21 -9.98 4.65
C ILE A 603 2.48 -9.55 5.91
N SER A 604 2.42 -8.23 6.11
CA SER A 604 1.63 -7.59 7.18
C SER A 604 0.60 -6.66 6.58
N LEU A 605 -0.59 -6.63 7.18
CA LEU A 605 -1.60 -5.60 6.97
C LEU A 605 -1.34 -4.48 7.98
N THR A 606 -1.00 -3.28 7.52
CA THR A 606 -0.66 -2.13 8.37
C THR A 606 -1.84 -1.19 8.58
N ASP A 607 -1.68 -0.19 9.42
CA ASP A 607 -2.64 0.89 9.64
C ASP A 607 -4.06 0.43 10.04
N CYS A 608 -4.15 -0.62 10.86
CA CYS A 608 -5.41 -1.08 11.42
C CYS A 608 -5.73 -0.31 12.71
N CYS A 609 -6.90 0.31 12.81
CA CYS A 609 -7.43 0.77 14.10
C CYS A 609 -7.59 -0.43 15.05
N SER A 610 -6.97 -0.40 16.21
CA SER A 610 -7.00 -1.53 17.13
C SER A 610 -8.41 -1.81 17.66
N VAL A 611 -9.09 -0.77 18.11
CA VAL A 611 -10.48 -0.85 18.62
C VAL A 611 -11.08 0.55 18.72
N SER A 612 -12.36 0.67 18.40
CA SER A 612 -13.16 1.84 18.80
C SER A 612 -14.51 1.37 19.35
N GLY A 613 -15.14 2.16 20.17
CA GLY A 613 -16.42 1.84 20.76
C GLY A 613 -17.02 3.05 21.46
N LEU A 614 -18.19 2.88 22.06
CA LEU A 614 -18.92 3.93 22.76
C LEU A 614 -19.23 3.47 24.18
N GLY A 615 -18.99 4.31 25.17
CA GLY A 615 -19.28 4.04 26.58
C GLY A 615 -18.81 2.67 27.09
N PRO A 616 -19.39 2.03 28.09
CA PRO A 616 -20.70 2.34 28.69
C PRO A 616 -20.64 3.54 29.65
N GLY A 617 -21.73 4.30 29.69
CA GLY A 617 -22.04 5.17 30.83
C GLY A 617 -22.67 4.36 31.98
N LYS A 618 -23.21 5.05 32.99
CA LYS A 618 -23.97 4.38 34.06
C LYS A 618 -25.19 3.64 33.47
N GLY A 619 -25.43 2.44 33.97
CA GLY A 619 -26.56 1.62 33.54
C GLY A 619 -26.80 0.45 34.48
N PRO A 620 -28.00 -0.17 34.41
CA PRO A 620 -28.41 -1.22 35.35
C PRO A 620 -27.57 -2.51 35.26
N PHE A 621 -26.90 -2.73 34.13
CA PHE A 621 -26.06 -3.90 33.89
C PHE A 621 -24.56 -3.56 33.81
N VAL A 622 -24.20 -2.32 34.11
CA VAL A 622 -22.77 -1.87 34.13
C VAL A 622 -22.26 -2.01 35.54
N PRO A 623 -21.26 -2.88 35.80
CA PRO A 623 -20.66 -2.99 37.11
C PRO A 623 -20.03 -1.66 37.55
N ALA A 624 -20.13 -1.34 38.83
CA ALA A 624 -19.53 -0.12 39.39
C ALA A 624 -18.02 -0.03 39.04
N GLY A 625 -17.59 1.12 38.56
CA GLY A 625 -16.21 1.36 38.12
C GLY A 625 -15.85 0.76 36.76
N LYS A 626 -16.81 0.27 35.99
CA LYS A 626 -16.63 -0.19 34.62
C LYS A 626 -17.14 0.79 33.56
N GLU A 627 -17.58 1.96 34.00
CA GLU A 627 -17.95 3.05 33.11
C GLU A 627 -16.72 3.53 32.33
N ASN A 628 -16.90 3.86 31.06
CA ASN A 628 -15.83 4.36 30.19
C ASN A 628 -16.26 5.64 29.46
N TYR A 629 -16.14 6.75 30.13
CA TYR A 629 -16.49 8.07 29.61
C TYR A 629 -15.47 8.62 28.58
N LYS A 630 -14.29 7.99 28.44
CA LYS A 630 -13.32 8.35 27.40
C LYS A 630 -13.86 8.02 25.99
N ARG A 631 -14.71 6.98 25.89
CA ARG A 631 -15.33 6.54 24.66
C ARG A 631 -16.61 7.34 24.37
N ASP A 632 -16.45 8.65 24.19
CA ASP A 632 -17.54 9.60 24.03
C ASP A 632 -18.03 9.79 22.58
N GLY A 633 -17.44 9.05 21.63
CA GLY A 633 -17.77 9.13 20.20
C GLY A 633 -17.36 10.44 19.53
N SER A 634 -16.52 11.27 20.16
CA SER A 634 -15.92 12.44 19.54
C SER A 634 -14.83 12.06 18.53
N PHE A 635 -14.53 12.94 17.59
CA PHE A 635 -13.44 12.74 16.64
C PHE A 635 -12.09 12.58 17.36
N ASP A 636 -11.81 13.41 18.36
CA ASP A 636 -10.58 13.31 19.15
C ASP A 636 -10.47 11.97 19.89
N TYR A 637 -11.59 11.39 20.35
CA TYR A 637 -11.61 10.05 20.91
C TYR A 637 -11.19 9.01 19.85
N TYR A 638 -11.80 8.99 18.65
CA TYR A 638 -11.43 8.04 17.60
C TYR A 638 -9.95 8.15 17.24
N MET A 639 -9.42 9.36 17.13
CA MET A 639 -8.00 9.61 16.84
C MET A 639 -7.05 9.25 17.99
N SER A 640 -7.56 8.99 19.19
CA SER A 640 -6.77 8.57 20.37
C SER A 640 -6.60 7.05 20.45
N GLU A 641 -7.35 6.27 19.70
CA GLU A 641 -7.24 4.80 19.72
C GLU A 641 -5.97 4.34 18.97
N PRO A 642 -5.27 3.31 19.49
CA PRO A 642 -4.02 2.87 18.89
C PRO A 642 -4.22 2.29 17.48
N ILE A 643 -3.23 2.52 16.62
CA ILE A 643 -3.09 1.87 15.32
C ILE A 643 -2.13 0.70 15.48
N ARG A 644 -2.40 -0.43 14.86
CA ARG A 644 -1.53 -1.61 14.89
C ARG A 644 -1.52 -2.36 13.57
N ASP A 645 -0.51 -3.18 13.36
CA ASP A 645 -0.43 -4.09 12.23
C ASP A 645 -1.13 -5.42 12.54
N ASN A 646 -1.56 -6.13 11.49
CA ASN A 646 -2.05 -7.51 11.56
C ASN A 646 -3.23 -7.69 12.52
N ASP A 647 -4.15 -6.75 12.52
CA ASP A 647 -5.38 -6.89 13.28
C ASP A 647 -6.30 -7.91 12.62
N ALA A 648 -6.73 -8.91 13.38
CA ALA A 648 -7.61 -9.99 12.91
C ALA A 648 -8.88 -9.48 12.22
N LYS A 649 -9.40 -8.30 12.64
CA LYS A 649 -10.58 -7.65 12.05
C LYS A 649 -10.35 -7.14 10.63
N GLY A 650 -9.09 -6.92 10.25
CA GLY A 650 -8.69 -6.55 8.89
C GLY A 650 -8.21 -7.75 8.06
N ILE A 651 -7.54 -8.73 8.69
CA ILE A 651 -6.97 -9.90 8.01
C ILE A 651 -8.06 -10.73 7.31
N GLY A 652 -9.16 -11.07 8.01
CA GLY A 652 -10.27 -11.80 7.40
C GLY A 652 -10.83 -11.10 6.16
N PRO A 653 -11.29 -9.85 6.26
CA PRO A 653 -11.77 -9.07 5.11
C PRO A 653 -10.74 -8.89 3.99
N PHE A 654 -9.44 -8.72 4.30
CA PHE A 654 -8.39 -8.68 3.31
C PHE A 654 -8.30 -9.97 2.50
N ILE A 655 -8.34 -11.12 3.19
CA ILE A 655 -8.35 -12.45 2.53
C ILE A 655 -9.57 -12.57 1.63
N TRP A 656 -10.75 -12.19 2.10
CA TRP A 656 -11.98 -12.25 1.29
C TRP A 656 -11.93 -11.34 0.07
N ALA A 657 -11.45 -10.10 0.21
CA ALA A 657 -11.25 -9.19 -0.93
C ALA A 657 -10.26 -9.76 -1.94
N SER A 658 -9.18 -10.39 -1.47
CA SER A 658 -8.19 -11.04 -2.32
C SER A 658 -8.76 -12.22 -3.11
N LEU A 659 -9.56 -13.07 -2.45
CA LEU A 659 -10.25 -14.19 -3.11
C LEU A 659 -11.29 -13.72 -4.14
N GLU A 660 -11.98 -12.61 -3.90
CA GLU A 660 -12.89 -12.04 -4.90
C GLU A 660 -12.12 -11.50 -6.13
N MET A 661 -10.97 -10.86 -5.93
CA MET A 661 -10.12 -10.43 -7.05
C MET A 661 -9.57 -11.62 -7.86
N GLU A 662 -9.20 -12.72 -7.20
CA GLU A 662 -8.77 -13.94 -7.89
C GLU A 662 -9.89 -14.53 -8.76
N ARG A 663 -11.13 -14.54 -8.27
CA ARG A 663 -12.31 -14.97 -9.04
C ARG A 663 -12.57 -14.09 -10.25
N LEU A 664 -12.41 -12.78 -10.12
CA LEU A 664 -12.57 -11.84 -11.23
C LEU A 664 -11.49 -12.02 -12.30
N ASN A 665 -10.25 -12.30 -11.91
CA ASN A 665 -9.14 -12.51 -12.84
C ASN A 665 -9.19 -13.88 -13.52
N ALA A 666 -9.98 -14.83 -13.02
CA ALA A 666 -10.16 -16.16 -13.59
C ALA A 666 -11.33 -16.23 -14.59
N GLN A 667 -12.16 -15.21 -14.67
CA GLN A 667 -13.22 -15.02 -15.66
C GLN A 667 -12.69 -14.33 -16.91
#